data_5543bf92e12c5fde374bc88868650550
#
_entry.id   5543bf92e12c5fde374bc88868650550
#
_cell.length_a   1.000
_cell.length_b   1.000
_cell.length_c   1.000
_cell.angle_alpha   90.00
_cell.angle_beta   90.00
_cell.angle_gamma   90.00
#
_symmetry.space_group_name_H-M   'P 1'
#
loop_
_entity.id
_entity.type
_entity.pdbx_description
1 polymer ?
#
loop_
_entity_poly.entity_id
_entity_poly.type
_entity_poly.pdbx_seq_one_letter_code
_entity_poly.pdbx_strand_id
1 'polypeptide(L)'
;MKRLVVLILGLAALFGCRQEAEVGAVTDLISFSVEPMFSVETKAAEVTSLESFYVSAVTGTAGNEGEAWTSVPFNRVPASDPATYTANKYWPASDPSYNFYASNRPLTFGAGGTTVSASNDVDVVCAYRTGNAYKSKNTLTFGHIFARLGTVTVVPVPGYVLTDIVIGLTPKTGGTYNLRTGEWADVTMGSATTIASASGENTNDLWLVPGDYTLTASWTARDLGGNTVSYSGKTAGITLNQGSVNAVAIALGGNITAGVDITEFGDHECVQNLEPLTMEALGDGNILWMAYSEDWAKTIEYSKDQGNTWTSVTATLEGAAIPVSTGDKVLLRGNNAAYGKSSSRYCYFSADVDYYLYGNMTDLLASGFKNRLERYCFYKLFQKNSHLYNHPSKKILLPSLLMADYCYSSLFSQCSNLTVTPELPANTSADSCYENMFSRCTGLTSVPELHALELAAYCYGGMFTDCTNLTQAPGLPASVLANYSYYRMFQGCTGLTVAPQLPATTLGKYCYYNMFNGCTGLTTAPVLPATTLAEYCYWQMFMDCTALTTVPGLPAEDLTGAAYCYYCMFKNCTSLVTPPVISATVIVNDCYKEMFSGCSSLATAPALPVTFLRMNCYQRMFYNCTSLTTAPDLPATVLSQGCYTEMFYGCSSLNYIRALFTTQPSTTFTQSWVSGVAANGTFVKNSKATWNRNDVQGVPYGWTIILE
;
A
#
# COMPACT_ATOMS: atom_id res chain seq x y z
N MET A 1 -29.30 -4.90 -19.72
CA MET A 1 -28.27 -3.91 -19.93
C MET A 1 -26.94 -4.64 -19.93
N LYS A 2 -26.35 -4.77 -21.10
CA LYS A 2 -25.13 -5.55 -21.33
C LYS A 2 -23.93 -4.69 -20.92
N ARG A 3 -23.19 -5.10 -19.90
CA ARG A 3 -21.86 -4.52 -19.61
C ARG A 3 -20.90 -5.09 -20.65
N LEU A 4 -20.39 -4.20 -21.49
CA LEU A 4 -19.29 -4.51 -22.41
C LEU A 4 -18.00 -4.49 -21.58
N VAL A 5 -17.46 -5.68 -21.32
CA VAL A 5 -16.08 -5.81 -20.78
C VAL A 5 -15.16 -5.62 -21.97
N VAL A 6 -14.55 -4.45 -22.08
CA VAL A 6 -13.47 -4.22 -23.02
C VAL A 6 -12.20 -4.78 -22.39
N LEU A 7 -11.78 -5.93 -22.86
CA LEU A 7 -10.47 -6.50 -22.54
C LEU A 7 -9.42 -5.68 -23.31
N ILE A 8 -8.76 -4.73 -22.64
CA ILE A 8 -7.64 -4.01 -23.23
C ILE A 8 -6.40 -4.88 -23.04
N LEU A 9 -6.01 -5.56 -24.09
CA LEU A 9 -4.68 -6.18 -24.21
C LEU A 9 -3.69 -5.05 -24.53
N GLY A 10 -3.02 -4.52 -23.51
CA GLY A 10 -1.85 -3.67 -23.71
C GLY A 10 -0.69 -4.52 -24.23
N LEU A 11 -0.23 -4.28 -25.45
CA LEU A 11 1.05 -4.78 -25.92
C LEU A 11 2.10 -3.69 -25.69
N ALA A 12 3.10 -4.00 -24.90
CA ALA A 12 4.27 -3.16 -24.74
C ALA A 12 5.14 -3.17 -25.99
N ALA A 13 5.62 -2.01 -26.40
CA ALA A 13 6.64 -1.94 -27.43
C ALA A 13 8.03 -1.99 -26.81
N LEU A 14 8.75 -3.03 -27.13
CA LEU A 14 10.15 -3.18 -26.78
C LEU A 14 10.99 -2.78 -28.01
N PHE A 15 11.85 -1.79 -27.80
CA PHE A 15 12.83 -1.40 -28.82
C PHE A 15 14.14 -2.14 -28.59
N GLY A 16 14.52 -2.96 -29.54
CA GLY A 16 15.77 -3.68 -29.49
C GLY A 16 16.79 -3.13 -30.49
N CYS A 17 17.98 -2.85 -30.01
CA CYS A 17 19.13 -2.62 -30.87
C CYS A 17 19.71 -3.97 -31.26
N ARG A 18 19.63 -4.33 -32.52
CA ARG A 18 20.21 -5.54 -33.05
C ARG A 18 21.35 -5.22 -33.99
N GLN A 19 22.51 -5.75 -33.68
CA GLN A 19 23.58 -5.83 -34.63
C GLN A 19 23.39 -7.12 -35.45
N GLU A 20 23.24 -7.00 -36.76
CA GLU A 20 23.37 -8.13 -37.67
C GLU A 20 24.82 -8.18 -38.18
N ALA A 21 25.52 -9.24 -37.82
CA ALA A 21 26.79 -9.55 -38.46
C ALA A 21 26.55 -10.56 -39.58
N GLU A 22 26.52 -10.11 -40.84
CA GLU A 22 26.73 -11.01 -41.95
C GLU A 22 28.24 -11.27 -42.14
N VAL A 23 28.62 -12.53 -42.11
CA VAL A 23 29.98 -12.98 -42.36
C VAL A 23 30.22 -12.94 -43.88
N GLY A 24 30.89 -11.92 -44.35
CA GLY A 24 31.43 -11.88 -45.71
C GLY A 24 31.02 -10.65 -46.52
N ALA A 25 31.80 -9.59 -46.46
CA ALA A 25 31.76 -8.34 -47.20
C ALA A 25 31.00 -7.18 -46.59
N VAL A 26 31.80 -6.27 -45.98
CA VAL A 26 31.55 -4.83 -45.87
C VAL A 26 30.12 -4.43 -45.47
N THR A 27 29.73 -4.65 -44.22
CA THR A 27 28.74 -3.74 -43.61
C THR A 27 28.26 -4.25 -42.24
N ASP A 28 28.98 -3.89 -41.19
CA ASP A 28 28.45 -3.98 -39.84
C ASP A 28 27.49 -2.79 -39.60
N LEU A 29 26.33 -2.82 -40.25
CA LEU A 29 25.33 -1.75 -40.13
C LEU A 29 24.68 -1.77 -38.74
N ILE A 30 24.61 -0.64 -38.07
CA ILE A 30 23.88 -0.49 -36.81
C ILE A 30 22.38 -0.49 -37.15
N SER A 31 21.65 -1.47 -36.61
CA SER A 31 20.20 -1.57 -36.74
C SER A 31 19.52 -1.69 -35.39
N PHE A 32 18.29 -1.20 -35.28
CA PHE A 32 17.44 -1.25 -34.12
C PHE A 32 16.13 -1.96 -34.47
N SER A 33 15.67 -2.89 -33.61
CA SER A 33 14.38 -3.53 -33.78
C SER A 33 13.37 -3.01 -32.74
N VAL A 34 12.11 -2.92 -33.14
CA VAL A 34 11.01 -2.34 -32.39
C VAL A 34 9.83 -3.29 -32.40
N GLU A 35 9.29 -3.62 -31.25
CA GLU A 35 8.00 -4.30 -31.13
C GLU A 35 6.86 -3.27 -31.01
N PRO A 36 5.65 -3.55 -31.57
CA PRO A 36 4.59 -2.54 -31.68
C PRO A 36 3.99 -2.11 -30.34
N MET A 37 3.77 -0.79 -30.19
CA MET A 37 3.08 -0.15 -29.07
C MET A 37 1.57 -0.09 -29.31
N PHE A 38 0.76 -0.23 -28.27
CA PHE A 38 -0.69 0.00 -28.31
C PHE A 38 -1.09 1.21 -27.48
N SER A 39 -1.98 2.04 -28.04
CA SER A 39 -2.50 3.24 -27.39
C SER A 39 -3.79 2.99 -26.64
N VAL A 40 -3.98 3.72 -25.53
CA VAL A 40 -5.30 4.05 -24.98
C VAL A 40 -5.77 5.31 -25.69
N GLU A 41 -6.99 5.31 -26.22
CA GLU A 41 -7.57 6.43 -26.99
C GLU A 41 -7.58 7.72 -26.14
N THR A 42 -6.82 8.73 -26.59
CA THR A 42 -6.97 10.11 -26.15
C THR A 42 -6.56 11.11 -27.25
N LYS A 43 -7.10 12.32 -27.19
CA LYS A 43 -7.14 13.29 -28.27
C LYS A 43 -5.83 14.05 -28.58
N ALA A 44 -4.76 13.86 -27.84
CA ALA A 44 -3.46 14.41 -28.22
C ALA A 44 -2.67 13.34 -28.98
N ALA A 45 -1.80 13.75 -29.90
CA ALA A 45 -1.01 12.83 -30.74
C ALA A 45 0.02 12.07 -29.88
N GLU A 46 -0.46 11.03 -29.19
CA GLU A 46 0.37 10.05 -28.50
C GLU A 46 1.24 9.31 -29.49
N VAL A 47 2.53 9.12 -29.17
CA VAL A 47 3.43 8.34 -30.02
C VAL A 47 3.11 6.87 -29.85
N THR A 48 2.27 6.34 -30.73
CA THR A 48 1.83 4.92 -30.75
C THR A 48 2.70 4.05 -31.63
N SER A 49 3.42 4.67 -32.58
CA SER A 49 4.45 4.03 -33.40
C SER A 49 5.49 5.06 -33.83
N LEU A 50 6.73 4.62 -33.97
CA LEU A 50 7.78 5.47 -34.50
C LEU A 50 8.09 5.08 -35.93
N GLU A 51 7.99 6.02 -36.87
CA GLU A 51 8.51 5.83 -38.24
C GLU A 51 10.01 6.15 -38.28
N SER A 52 10.47 7.02 -37.41
CA SER A 52 11.89 7.33 -37.22
C SER A 52 12.15 7.88 -35.81
N PHE A 53 13.41 7.79 -35.36
CA PHE A 53 13.89 8.44 -34.16
C PHE A 53 15.35 8.85 -34.34
N TYR A 54 15.80 9.77 -33.47
CA TYR A 54 17.17 10.26 -33.47
C TYR A 54 18.01 9.52 -32.44
N VAL A 55 19.23 9.14 -32.81
CA VAL A 55 20.17 8.47 -31.90
C VAL A 55 21.47 9.29 -31.84
N SER A 56 21.99 9.46 -30.66
CA SER A 56 23.37 9.91 -30.44
C SER A 56 24.16 8.74 -29.83
N ALA A 57 25.38 8.55 -30.28
CA ALA A 57 26.34 7.63 -29.69
C ALA A 57 27.52 8.39 -29.13
N VAL A 58 27.93 8.06 -27.92
CA VAL A 58 29.06 8.64 -27.23
C VAL A 58 30.01 7.55 -26.72
N THR A 59 31.28 7.83 -26.67
CA THR A 59 32.33 6.93 -26.14
C THR A 59 32.75 7.40 -24.75
N GLY A 60 33.29 6.50 -23.94
CA GLY A 60 33.77 6.84 -22.60
C GLY A 60 32.88 6.40 -21.47
N THR A 61 33.24 6.72 -20.25
CA THR A 61 32.45 6.43 -19.04
C THR A 61 31.42 7.53 -18.78
N ALA A 62 30.29 7.14 -18.16
CA ALA A 62 29.24 8.09 -17.80
C ALA A 62 29.78 9.29 -17.02
N GLY A 63 29.55 10.51 -17.53
CA GLY A 63 30.08 11.76 -16.99
C GLY A 63 31.43 12.22 -17.59
N ASN A 64 32.10 11.39 -18.38
CA ASN A 64 33.34 11.72 -19.10
C ASN A 64 33.26 11.20 -20.54
N GLU A 65 32.16 11.50 -21.20
CA GLU A 65 31.80 10.99 -22.52
C GLU A 65 32.33 11.92 -23.62
N GLY A 66 32.89 11.33 -24.69
CA GLY A 66 33.25 12.01 -25.94
C GLY A 66 32.23 11.72 -27.04
N GLU A 67 31.87 12.74 -27.81
CA GLU A 67 30.94 12.58 -28.92
C GLU A 67 31.50 11.65 -30.00
N ALA A 68 30.79 10.58 -30.36
CA ALA A 68 31.08 9.77 -31.54
C ALA A 68 30.24 10.26 -32.75
N TRP A 69 28.96 10.48 -32.54
CA TRP A 69 28.03 11.13 -33.49
C TRP A 69 26.73 11.51 -32.79
N THR A 70 26.11 12.60 -33.21
CA THR A 70 24.95 13.20 -32.55
C THR A 70 23.72 13.24 -33.47
N SER A 71 22.56 13.00 -32.90
CA SER A 71 21.24 13.22 -33.52
C SER A 71 21.07 12.61 -34.92
N VAL A 72 21.56 11.39 -35.12
CA VAL A 72 21.42 10.70 -36.41
C VAL A 72 20.03 10.07 -36.50
N PRO A 73 19.26 10.36 -37.55
CA PRO A 73 17.95 9.71 -37.74
C PRO A 73 18.10 8.25 -38.13
N PHE A 74 17.36 7.39 -37.42
CA PHE A 74 17.14 5.99 -37.74
C PHE A 74 15.73 5.81 -38.28
N ASN A 75 15.56 5.28 -39.44
CA ASN A 75 14.29 5.09 -40.12
C ASN A 75 13.84 3.63 -40.07
N ARG A 76 12.54 3.43 -39.94
CA ARG A 76 11.94 2.11 -39.94
C ARG A 76 12.22 1.36 -41.26
N VAL A 77 12.61 0.12 -41.13
CA VAL A 77 12.71 -0.79 -42.29
C VAL A 77 11.31 -1.30 -42.61
N PRO A 78 10.77 -1.04 -43.81
CA PRO A 78 9.43 -1.51 -44.21
C PRO A 78 9.26 -3.01 -44.04
N ALA A 79 8.11 -3.43 -43.54
CA ALA A 79 7.71 -4.84 -43.41
C ALA A 79 8.58 -5.70 -42.46
N SER A 80 9.43 -5.11 -41.59
CA SER A 80 10.15 -5.86 -40.55
C SER A 80 9.25 -6.17 -39.35
N ASP A 81 9.29 -7.40 -38.86
CA ASP A 81 8.61 -7.82 -37.62
C ASP A 81 9.56 -8.73 -36.83
N PRO A 82 10.03 -8.32 -35.62
CA PRO A 82 9.80 -7.01 -35.01
C PRO A 82 10.34 -5.85 -35.86
N ALA A 83 9.76 -4.63 -35.63
CA ALA A 83 10.14 -3.45 -36.41
C ALA A 83 11.63 -3.12 -36.23
N THR A 84 12.35 -3.00 -37.35
CA THR A 84 13.79 -2.72 -37.39
C THR A 84 14.01 -1.33 -37.94
N TYR A 85 14.98 -0.62 -37.39
CA TYR A 85 15.35 0.75 -37.80
C TYR A 85 16.83 0.79 -38.18
N THR A 86 17.15 1.50 -39.22
CA THR A 86 18.52 1.60 -39.74
C THR A 86 18.90 3.02 -40.12
N ALA A 87 20.20 3.31 -40.05
CA ALA A 87 20.83 4.50 -40.57
C ALA A 87 22.18 4.12 -41.22
N ASN A 88 22.77 5.02 -42.00
CA ASN A 88 24.12 4.83 -42.58
C ASN A 88 25.23 5.02 -41.50
N LYS A 89 25.17 4.23 -40.44
CA LYS A 89 26.16 4.16 -39.39
C LYS A 89 26.66 2.74 -39.16
N TYR A 90 27.95 2.61 -39.00
CA TYR A 90 28.66 1.32 -38.93
C TYR A 90 29.51 1.30 -37.66
N TRP A 91 29.68 0.12 -37.09
CA TRP A 91 30.61 -0.11 -36.02
C TRP A 91 32.05 0.19 -36.52
N PRO A 92 32.86 0.97 -35.75
CA PRO A 92 34.24 1.20 -36.13
C PRO A 92 35.07 -0.08 -36.07
N ALA A 93 36.21 -0.10 -36.78
CA ALA A 93 37.08 -1.26 -36.79
C ALA A 93 37.79 -1.53 -35.43
N SER A 94 37.92 -0.54 -34.58
CA SER A 94 38.38 -0.63 -33.19
C SER A 94 37.20 -0.84 -32.26
N ASP A 95 37.39 -1.56 -31.17
CA ASP A 95 36.37 -1.98 -30.21
C ASP A 95 36.11 -0.98 -29.07
N PRO A 96 35.47 0.17 -29.29
CA PRO A 96 35.02 1.06 -28.21
C PRO A 96 33.67 0.63 -27.68
N SER A 97 33.42 0.78 -26.39
CA SER A 97 32.10 0.76 -25.82
C SER A 97 31.36 2.05 -26.13
N TYR A 98 30.08 1.94 -26.45
CA TYR A 98 29.20 3.07 -26.71
C TYR A 98 28.10 3.20 -25.68
N ASN A 99 27.73 4.44 -25.37
CA ASN A 99 26.46 4.78 -24.74
C ASN A 99 25.53 5.34 -25.82
N PHE A 100 24.30 4.86 -25.86
CA PHE A 100 23.30 5.31 -26.82
C PHE A 100 22.21 6.11 -26.12
N TYR A 101 21.86 7.24 -26.74
CA TYR A 101 20.76 8.12 -26.35
C TYR A 101 19.82 8.23 -27.55
N ALA A 102 18.53 8.04 -27.34
CA ALA A 102 17.55 8.08 -28.41
C ALA A 102 16.31 8.89 -28.02
N SER A 103 15.70 9.57 -29.03
CA SER A 103 14.46 10.32 -28.83
C SER A 103 13.71 10.43 -30.16
N ASN A 104 12.38 10.58 -30.10
CA ASN A 104 11.59 10.98 -31.28
C ASN A 104 11.82 12.43 -31.71
N ARG A 105 12.67 13.18 -31.00
CA ARG A 105 13.10 14.54 -31.31
C ARG A 105 14.61 14.62 -31.50
N PRO A 106 15.13 15.61 -32.27
CA PRO A 106 16.56 15.81 -32.40
C PRO A 106 17.25 15.99 -31.04
N LEU A 107 18.45 15.39 -30.93
CA LEU A 107 19.27 15.41 -29.74
C LEU A 107 20.39 16.44 -29.85
N THR A 108 20.83 16.98 -28.72
CA THR A 108 21.99 17.86 -28.63
C THR A 108 23.02 17.26 -27.65
N PHE A 109 24.28 17.23 -28.03
CA PHE A 109 25.37 16.81 -27.15
C PHE A 109 26.20 18.02 -26.70
N GLY A 110 26.53 18.05 -25.41
CA GLY A 110 27.32 19.14 -24.80
C GLY A 110 28.03 18.71 -23.53
N ALA A 111 28.70 19.63 -22.85
CA ALA A 111 29.42 19.35 -21.61
C ALA A 111 28.58 18.75 -20.47
N GLY A 112 27.24 18.94 -20.49
CA GLY A 112 26.27 18.36 -19.55
C GLY A 112 25.72 16.99 -19.97
N GLY A 113 26.11 16.45 -21.13
CA GLY A 113 25.59 15.18 -21.70
C GLY A 113 24.61 15.38 -22.86
N THR A 114 23.87 14.32 -23.23
CA THR A 114 22.89 14.37 -24.33
C THR A 114 21.56 14.88 -23.83
N THR A 115 20.99 15.87 -24.49
CA THR A 115 19.72 16.51 -24.13
C THR A 115 18.74 16.57 -25.29
N VAL A 116 17.47 16.78 -24.97
CA VAL A 116 16.39 17.06 -25.92
C VAL A 116 15.62 18.30 -25.47
N SER A 117 15.32 19.21 -26.41
CA SER A 117 14.36 20.29 -26.16
C SER A 117 12.95 19.76 -26.36
N ALA A 118 12.10 19.96 -25.37
CA ALA A 118 10.74 19.44 -25.36
C ALA A 118 9.71 20.50 -24.95
N SER A 119 8.53 20.45 -25.55
CA SER A 119 7.37 21.25 -25.20
C SER A 119 6.13 20.35 -25.11
N ASN A 120 5.15 20.73 -24.33
CA ASN A 120 3.97 19.94 -24.03
C ASN A 120 2.89 19.90 -25.14
N ASP A 121 3.17 20.46 -26.29
CA ASP A 121 2.33 20.37 -27.49
C ASP A 121 2.52 19.06 -28.27
N VAL A 122 3.57 18.30 -27.95
CA VAL A 122 3.87 17.01 -28.58
C VAL A 122 4.43 16.05 -27.54
N ASP A 123 3.95 14.81 -27.61
CA ASP A 123 4.49 13.74 -26.78
C ASP A 123 5.96 13.45 -27.14
N VAL A 124 6.84 13.49 -26.15
CA VAL A 124 8.26 13.22 -26.31
C VAL A 124 8.66 11.97 -25.55
N VAL A 125 9.22 11.01 -26.28
CA VAL A 125 9.74 9.77 -25.72
C VAL A 125 11.25 9.69 -25.88
N CYS A 126 11.92 9.22 -24.83
CA CYS A 126 13.38 9.12 -24.78
C CYS A 126 13.82 7.74 -24.28
N ALA A 127 15.01 7.33 -24.71
CA ALA A 127 15.68 6.13 -24.22
C ALA A 127 17.17 6.39 -24.03
N TYR A 128 17.78 5.71 -23.07
CA TYR A 128 19.20 5.80 -22.75
C TYR A 128 19.77 4.42 -22.39
N ARG A 129 20.95 4.08 -22.88
CA ARG A 129 21.65 2.84 -22.53
C ARG A 129 23.16 3.04 -22.53
N THR A 130 23.82 2.50 -21.49
CA THR A 130 25.28 2.60 -21.29
C THR A 130 25.96 1.26 -21.47
N GLY A 131 27.30 1.32 -21.72
CA GLY A 131 28.19 0.17 -21.64
C GLY A 131 27.98 -0.87 -22.76
N ASN A 132 27.53 -0.44 -23.93
CA ASN A 132 27.28 -1.34 -25.06
C ASN A 132 28.58 -1.72 -25.75
N ALA A 133 28.99 -2.97 -25.67
CA ALA A 133 30.17 -3.47 -26.34
C ALA A 133 29.96 -3.59 -27.86
N TYR A 134 31.05 -3.49 -28.59
CA TYR A 134 31.10 -3.70 -30.04
C TYR A 134 30.36 -4.99 -30.47
N LYS A 135 29.53 -4.86 -31.49
CA LYS A 135 28.70 -5.98 -32.00
C LYS A 135 27.77 -6.64 -30.99
N SER A 136 27.44 -6.00 -29.87
CA SER A 136 26.48 -6.52 -28.91
C SER A 136 25.01 -6.28 -29.37
N LYS A 137 24.10 -7.17 -28.93
CA LYS A 137 22.66 -6.90 -29.04
C LYS A 137 22.27 -5.95 -27.92
N ASN A 138 21.71 -4.80 -28.28
CA ASN A 138 21.28 -3.79 -27.31
C ASN A 138 19.79 -3.50 -27.50
N THR A 139 19.07 -3.40 -26.39
CA THR A 139 17.67 -3.00 -26.37
C THR A 139 17.59 -1.58 -25.83
N LEU A 140 16.90 -0.71 -26.56
CA LEU A 140 16.54 0.63 -26.10
C LEU A 140 15.06 0.62 -25.73
N THR A 141 14.73 0.99 -24.52
CA THR A 141 13.35 1.14 -24.08
C THR A 141 13.04 2.63 -23.99
N PHE A 142 12.01 3.08 -24.70
CA PHE A 142 11.59 4.47 -24.71
C PHE A 142 10.54 4.71 -23.65
N GLY A 143 10.60 5.84 -22.97
CA GLY A 143 9.60 6.27 -22.01
C GLY A 143 9.20 7.72 -22.24
N HIS A 144 7.96 8.06 -21.85
CA HIS A 144 7.45 9.43 -21.85
C HIS A 144 8.18 10.29 -20.83
N ILE A 145 8.60 11.49 -21.21
CA ILE A 145 9.32 12.41 -20.31
C ILE A 145 8.41 13.43 -19.63
N PHE A 146 7.17 13.59 -20.10
CA PHE A 146 6.16 14.41 -19.44
C PHE A 146 5.31 13.62 -18.44
N ALA A 147 4.71 14.33 -17.50
CA ALA A 147 3.57 13.87 -16.70
C ALA A 147 2.27 14.31 -17.37
N ARG A 148 1.22 13.51 -17.34
CA ARG A 148 -0.11 13.88 -17.81
C ARG A 148 -1.02 14.11 -16.60
N LEU A 149 -1.67 15.28 -16.51
CA LEU A 149 -2.74 15.53 -15.59
C LEU A 149 -4.05 15.08 -16.23
N GLY A 150 -4.63 14.02 -15.70
CA GLY A 150 -5.91 13.44 -16.14
C GLY A 150 -7.09 13.98 -15.34
N THR A 151 -7.83 13.10 -14.66
CA THR A 151 -9.02 13.47 -13.88
C THR A 151 -8.64 14.20 -12.59
N VAL A 152 -9.31 15.31 -12.32
CA VAL A 152 -9.27 16.03 -11.04
C VAL A 152 -10.63 15.85 -10.36
N THR A 153 -10.68 15.12 -9.26
CA THR A 153 -11.90 14.86 -8.49
C THR A 153 -11.98 15.79 -7.31
N VAL A 154 -13.02 16.62 -7.27
CA VAL A 154 -13.29 17.54 -6.16
C VAL A 154 -14.37 16.97 -5.25
N VAL A 155 -14.02 16.71 -3.99
CA VAL A 155 -14.92 16.14 -2.99
C VAL A 155 -15.21 17.16 -1.88
N PRO A 156 -16.48 17.44 -1.55
CA PRO A 156 -16.80 18.24 -0.37
C PRO A 156 -16.45 17.44 0.91
N VAL A 157 -15.89 18.11 1.90
CA VAL A 157 -15.81 17.55 3.25
C VAL A 157 -17.24 17.28 3.76
N PRO A 158 -17.51 16.12 4.41
CA PRO A 158 -18.85 15.79 4.87
C PRO A 158 -19.51 16.91 5.69
N GLY A 159 -20.76 17.22 5.35
CA GLY A 159 -21.52 18.32 5.96
C GLY A 159 -21.47 19.65 5.23
N TYR A 160 -20.79 19.73 4.09
CA TYR A 160 -20.75 20.92 3.25
C TYR A 160 -21.28 20.67 1.84
N VAL A 161 -21.96 21.69 1.31
CA VAL A 161 -22.26 21.81 -0.13
C VAL A 161 -21.37 22.91 -0.71
N LEU A 162 -20.72 22.62 -1.84
CA LEU A 162 -19.75 23.51 -2.47
C LEU A 162 -20.34 24.17 -3.72
N THR A 163 -20.07 25.47 -3.88
CA THR A 163 -20.36 26.24 -5.09
C THR A 163 -19.16 27.12 -5.45
N ASP A 164 -19.21 27.73 -6.64
CA ASP A 164 -18.23 28.71 -7.14
C ASP A 164 -16.77 28.16 -7.08
N ILE A 165 -16.61 26.88 -7.39
CA ILE A 165 -15.32 26.22 -7.32
C ILE A 165 -14.44 26.67 -8.49
N VAL A 166 -13.24 27.16 -8.19
CA VAL A 166 -12.18 27.40 -9.17
C VAL A 166 -10.88 26.89 -8.59
N ILE A 167 -10.31 25.87 -9.21
CA ILE A 167 -9.01 25.31 -8.84
C ILE A 167 -8.10 25.39 -10.06
N GLY A 168 -6.93 25.94 -9.90
CA GLY A 168 -5.97 26.14 -10.97
C GLY A 168 -4.54 25.86 -10.55
N LEU A 169 -3.67 25.74 -11.53
CA LEU A 169 -2.22 25.67 -11.39
C LEU A 169 -1.54 26.51 -12.50
N THR A 170 -0.27 26.84 -12.30
CA THR A 170 0.59 27.36 -13.36
C THR A 170 1.36 26.20 -13.96
N PRO A 171 1.09 25.82 -15.21
CA PRO A 171 1.72 24.66 -15.82
C PRO A 171 3.19 24.94 -16.17
N LYS A 172 4.05 23.94 -15.98
CA LYS A 172 5.40 23.87 -16.56
C LYS A 172 5.29 23.15 -17.90
N THR A 173 5.45 23.87 -18.99
CA THR A 173 5.04 23.44 -20.33
C THR A 173 6.16 22.87 -21.20
N GLY A 174 7.41 22.92 -20.76
CA GLY A 174 8.55 22.41 -21.53
C GLY A 174 9.87 22.81 -20.91
N GLY A 175 10.94 22.51 -21.60
CA GLY A 175 12.32 22.79 -21.19
C GLY A 175 13.32 21.92 -21.92
N THR A 176 14.51 21.81 -21.35
CA THR A 176 15.59 20.93 -21.83
C THR A 176 15.69 19.72 -20.90
N TYR A 177 15.48 18.52 -21.43
CA TYR A 177 15.56 17.28 -20.67
C TYR A 177 16.89 16.57 -20.92
N ASN A 178 17.60 16.22 -19.87
CA ASN A 178 18.83 15.45 -19.93
C ASN A 178 18.53 13.95 -19.88
N LEU A 179 18.83 13.24 -20.96
CA LEU A 179 18.49 11.82 -21.10
C LEU A 179 19.23 10.90 -20.13
N ARG A 180 20.37 11.35 -19.59
CA ARG A 180 21.17 10.55 -18.66
C ARG A 180 20.76 10.74 -17.21
N THR A 181 20.56 12.01 -16.79
CA THR A 181 20.25 12.32 -15.39
C THR A 181 18.75 12.28 -15.11
N GLY A 182 17.90 12.36 -16.15
CA GLY A 182 16.47 12.50 -15.99
C GLY A 182 16.03 13.88 -15.49
N GLU A 183 16.94 14.88 -15.56
CA GLU A 183 16.69 16.22 -15.04
C GLU A 183 16.23 17.19 -16.12
N TRP A 184 15.40 18.13 -15.71
CA TRP A 184 14.91 19.23 -16.54
C TRP A 184 15.65 20.52 -16.22
N ALA A 185 16.03 21.25 -17.27
CA ALA A 185 16.60 22.60 -17.20
C ALA A 185 15.79 23.56 -18.08
N ASP A 186 15.99 24.88 -17.90
CA ASP A 186 15.35 25.94 -18.68
C ASP A 186 13.83 25.77 -18.79
N VAL A 187 13.17 25.40 -17.67
CA VAL A 187 11.75 25.07 -17.63
C VAL A 187 10.90 26.29 -18.00
N THR A 188 10.07 26.11 -19.02
CA THR A 188 9.13 27.13 -19.50
C THR A 188 7.83 27.07 -18.71
N MET A 189 7.37 28.22 -18.21
CA MET A 189 6.10 28.36 -17.51
C MET A 189 5.00 28.81 -18.47
N GLY A 190 3.84 28.15 -18.40
CA GLY A 190 2.62 28.57 -19.11
C GLY A 190 1.80 29.58 -18.30
N SER A 191 0.65 29.97 -18.83
CA SER A 191 -0.32 30.78 -18.11
C SER A 191 -1.09 29.94 -17.08
N ALA A 192 -1.52 30.58 -15.99
CA ALA A 192 -2.37 29.90 -14.98
C ALA A 192 -3.62 29.29 -15.64
N THR A 193 -3.86 28.02 -15.36
CA THR A 193 -4.90 27.22 -16.01
C THR A 193 -5.85 26.65 -14.95
N THR A 194 -7.16 26.75 -15.18
CA THR A 194 -8.18 26.11 -14.34
C THR A 194 -8.25 24.63 -14.65
N ILE A 195 -8.14 23.78 -13.62
CA ILE A 195 -8.17 22.32 -13.72
C ILE A 195 -9.44 21.70 -13.12
N ALA A 196 -10.19 22.45 -12.31
CA ALA A 196 -11.49 22.02 -11.81
C ALA A 196 -12.39 23.24 -11.54
N SER A 197 -13.66 23.13 -11.90
CA SER A 197 -14.70 24.16 -11.71
C SER A 197 -16.02 23.62 -11.14
N ALA A 198 -16.07 22.33 -10.80
CA ALA A 198 -17.25 21.68 -10.22
C ALA A 198 -16.86 20.62 -9.19
N SER A 199 -17.79 20.29 -8.31
CA SER A 199 -17.68 19.07 -7.47
C SER A 199 -17.78 17.82 -8.34
N GLY A 200 -17.09 16.74 -7.94
CA GLY A 200 -16.99 15.52 -8.69
C GLY A 200 -15.80 15.51 -9.66
N GLU A 201 -15.91 14.73 -10.70
CA GLU A 201 -14.83 14.54 -11.67
C GLU A 201 -14.74 15.68 -12.69
N ASN A 202 -13.54 16.22 -12.85
CA ASN A 202 -13.18 17.22 -13.86
C ASN A 202 -12.09 16.62 -14.73
N THR A 203 -12.40 16.32 -15.99
CA THR A 203 -11.44 15.70 -16.91
C THR A 203 -10.49 16.74 -17.48
N ASN A 204 -9.21 16.46 -17.42
CA ASN A 204 -8.13 17.26 -18.00
C ASN A 204 -7.28 16.39 -18.95
N ASP A 205 -6.55 17.05 -19.82
CA ASP A 205 -5.59 16.44 -20.74
C ASP A 205 -4.39 17.38 -20.89
N LEU A 206 -3.70 17.61 -19.75
CA LEU A 206 -2.57 18.51 -19.69
C LEU A 206 -1.26 17.72 -19.55
N TRP A 207 -0.38 17.94 -20.50
CA TRP A 207 0.99 17.42 -20.46
C TRP A 207 1.90 18.44 -19.79
N LEU A 208 2.62 18.04 -18.76
CA LEU A 208 3.34 18.92 -17.86
C LEU A 208 4.73 18.36 -17.58
N VAL A 209 5.73 19.23 -17.37
CA VAL A 209 7.01 18.81 -16.84
C VAL A 209 6.80 18.19 -15.46
N PRO A 210 7.32 16.99 -15.18
CA PRO A 210 7.16 16.33 -13.87
C PRO A 210 7.68 17.17 -12.70
N GLY A 211 7.16 16.93 -11.50
CA GLY A 211 7.60 17.58 -10.28
C GLY A 211 6.50 18.29 -9.50
N ASP A 212 6.90 19.15 -8.57
CA ASP A 212 6.01 19.82 -7.64
C ASP A 212 5.25 20.96 -8.27
N TYR A 213 3.95 21.05 -7.94
CA TYR A 213 3.04 22.12 -8.33
C TYR A 213 2.28 22.64 -7.12
N THR A 214 1.99 23.93 -7.13
CA THR A 214 1.07 24.56 -6.17
C THR A 214 -0.27 24.76 -6.84
N LEU A 215 -1.30 24.11 -6.30
CA LEU A 215 -2.68 24.40 -6.64
C LEU A 215 -3.13 25.69 -5.96
N THR A 216 -3.90 26.50 -6.65
CA THR A 216 -4.61 27.64 -6.08
C THR A 216 -6.11 27.42 -6.18
N ALA A 217 -6.85 27.64 -5.10
CA ALA A 217 -8.29 27.36 -5.06
C ALA A 217 -9.09 28.48 -4.43
N SER A 218 -10.30 28.67 -4.96
CA SER A 218 -11.38 29.44 -4.36
C SER A 218 -12.69 28.66 -4.46
N TRP A 219 -13.53 28.74 -3.44
CA TRP A 219 -14.85 28.10 -3.42
C TRP A 219 -15.74 28.74 -2.36
N THR A 220 -17.04 28.46 -2.45
CA THR A 220 -18.02 28.79 -1.44
C THR A 220 -18.53 27.50 -0.81
N ALA A 221 -18.45 27.38 0.53
CA ALA A 221 -18.94 26.23 1.29
C ALA A 221 -20.18 26.63 2.10
N ARG A 222 -21.26 25.85 1.99
CA ARG A 222 -22.47 25.98 2.77
C ARG A 222 -22.62 24.77 3.70
N ASP A 223 -22.74 25.02 5.00
CA ASP A 223 -22.95 23.96 6.00
C ASP A 223 -24.41 23.48 6.06
N LEU A 224 -24.69 22.43 6.83
CA LEU A 224 -26.03 21.89 7.05
C LEU A 224 -26.96 22.87 7.79
N GLY A 225 -26.43 23.85 8.50
CA GLY A 225 -27.17 24.93 9.14
C GLY A 225 -27.55 26.07 8.18
N GLY A 226 -27.07 25.99 6.92
CA GLY A 226 -27.31 27.02 5.90
C GLY A 226 -26.33 28.18 5.90
N ASN A 227 -25.32 28.17 6.79
CA ASN A 227 -24.28 29.21 6.82
C ASN A 227 -23.36 29.07 5.62
N THR A 228 -23.01 30.16 4.99
CA THR A 228 -22.18 30.20 3.79
C THR A 228 -20.88 30.95 4.07
N VAL A 229 -19.75 30.33 3.70
CA VAL A 229 -18.41 30.92 3.81
C VAL A 229 -17.69 30.80 2.48
N SER A 230 -17.16 31.91 1.98
CA SER A 230 -16.35 31.92 0.76
C SER A 230 -14.86 31.89 1.11
N TYR A 231 -14.13 31.02 0.45
CA TYR A 231 -12.69 30.85 0.58
C TYR A 231 -12.00 31.26 -0.72
N SER A 232 -10.91 31.99 -0.64
CA SER A 232 -10.11 32.40 -1.80
C SER A 232 -8.62 32.36 -1.48
N GLY A 233 -7.81 32.16 -2.51
CA GLY A 233 -6.34 32.14 -2.42
C GLY A 233 -5.80 31.01 -1.53
N LYS A 234 -6.56 29.94 -1.33
CA LYS A 234 -6.10 28.75 -0.65
C LYS A 234 -5.16 27.98 -1.56
N THR A 235 -4.12 27.35 -0.98
CA THR A 235 -3.12 26.60 -1.72
C THR A 235 -2.93 25.20 -1.17
N ALA A 236 -2.62 24.25 -2.07
CA ALA A 236 -2.18 22.89 -1.74
C ALA A 236 -1.07 22.46 -2.70
N GLY A 237 -0.12 21.67 -2.22
CA GLY A 237 0.93 21.08 -3.04
C GLY A 237 0.49 19.75 -3.65
N ILE A 238 0.92 19.49 -4.89
CA ILE A 238 0.88 18.18 -5.53
C ILE A 238 2.19 17.91 -6.25
N THR A 239 2.55 16.64 -6.37
CA THR A 239 3.70 16.21 -7.17
C THR A 239 3.20 15.37 -8.33
N LEU A 240 3.55 15.73 -9.56
CA LEU A 240 3.22 14.97 -10.77
C LEU A 240 4.41 14.13 -11.21
N ASN A 241 4.18 12.85 -11.43
CA ASN A 241 5.22 11.89 -11.75
C ASN A 241 5.40 11.73 -13.26
N GLN A 242 6.65 11.60 -13.67
CA GLN A 242 7.05 11.42 -15.06
C GLN A 242 6.50 10.12 -15.62
N GLY A 243 6.11 10.12 -16.90
CA GLY A 243 5.62 8.94 -17.61
C GLY A 243 4.29 8.38 -17.07
N SER A 244 3.52 9.19 -16.34
CA SER A 244 2.30 8.74 -15.65
C SER A 244 1.10 9.62 -15.96
N VAL A 245 -0.09 9.05 -15.99
CA VAL A 245 -1.34 9.79 -15.89
C VAL A 245 -1.62 10.03 -14.42
N ASN A 246 -1.64 11.29 -14.00
CA ASN A 246 -1.87 11.69 -12.62
C ASN A 246 -3.34 12.08 -12.44
N ALA A 247 -4.09 11.33 -11.64
CA ALA A 247 -5.41 11.73 -11.16
C ALA A 247 -5.27 12.44 -9.82
N VAL A 248 -5.96 13.55 -9.62
CA VAL A 248 -5.86 14.37 -8.41
C VAL A 248 -7.18 14.36 -7.68
N ALA A 249 -7.18 13.97 -6.41
CA ALA A 249 -8.32 14.10 -5.52
C ALA A 249 -8.15 15.32 -4.61
N ILE A 250 -9.15 16.19 -4.56
CA ILE A 250 -9.12 17.44 -3.79
C ILE A 250 -10.32 17.48 -2.87
N ALA A 251 -10.09 17.53 -1.56
CA ALA A 251 -11.13 17.73 -0.57
C ALA A 251 -11.21 19.22 -0.15
N LEU A 252 -12.39 19.80 -0.25
CA LEU A 252 -12.66 21.17 0.12
C LEU A 252 -13.62 21.26 1.31
N GLY A 253 -13.24 22.07 2.30
CA GLY A 253 -14.06 22.34 3.49
C GLY A 253 -13.66 23.71 4.05
N GLY A 254 -13.27 23.80 5.33
CA GLY A 254 -12.64 24.99 5.92
C GLY A 254 -11.20 25.21 5.44
N ASN A 255 -10.63 24.22 4.72
CA ASN A 255 -9.31 24.28 4.10
C ASN A 255 -9.33 23.41 2.83
N ILE A 256 -8.21 23.39 2.08
CA ILE A 256 -7.98 22.52 0.93
C ILE A 256 -6.97 21.45 1.29
N THR A 257 -7.25 20.20 0.96
CA THR A 257 -6.27 19.11 0.92
C THR A 257 -6.30 18.47 -0.45
N ALA A 258 -5.14 18.13 -0.99
CA ALA A 258 -5.00 17.48 -2.29
C ALA A 258 -4.09 16.25 -2.16
N GLY A 259 -4.45 15.18 -2.83
CA GLY A 259 -3.65 13.98 -3.03
C GLY A 259 -3.60 13.63 -4.51
N VAL A 260 -2.52 13.02 -4.95
CA VAL A 260 -2.35 12.58 -6.33
C VAL A 260 -2.49 11.07 -6.37
N ASP A 261 -3.39 10.61 -7.23
CA ASP A 261 -3.52 9.20 -7.60
C ASP A 261 -2.89 9.01 -8.98
N ILE A 262 -2.03 8.02 -9.11
CA ILE A 262 -1.17 7.84 -10.29
C ILE A 262 -1.63 6.62 -11.07
N THR A 263 -2.03 6.85 -12.33
CA THR A 263 -2.15 5.79 -13.33
C THR A 263 -1.04 5.97 -14.36
N GLU A 264 -0.25 4.96 -14.59
CA GLU A 264 0.82 5.04 -15.59
C GLU A 264 0.27 5.02 -17.03
N PHE A 265 0.96 5.70 -17.93
CA PHE A 265 0.85 5.46 -19.37
C PHE A 265 1.38 4.05 -19.62
N GLY A 266 0.52 3.07 -19.84
CA GLY A 266 0.84 1.66 -20.10
C GLY A 266 2.34 1.30 -20.09
N ASP A 267 2.67 0.12 -19.68
CA ASP A 267 3.96 -0.53 -19.41
C ASP A 267 5.28 0.08 -19.97
N HIS A 268 5.52 1.37 -19.80
CA HIS A 268 6.78 1.98 -20.23
C HIS A 268 7.46 2.69 -19.05
N GLU A 269 8.29 1.89 -18.35
CA GLU A 269 9.38 2.48 -17.59
C GLU A 269 10.20 3.38 -18.51
N CYS A 270 10.22 4.69 -18.22
CA CYS A 270 11.46 5.44 -18.45
C CYS A 270 12.54 4.60 -17.78
N VAL A 271 13.46 4.04 -18.56
CA VAL A 271 14.59 3.35 -17.97
C VAL A 271 15.41 4.42 -17.25
N GLN A 272 14.99 4.79 -16.04
CA GLN A 272 15.97 5.08 -15.03
C GLN A 272 16.90 3.87 -15.11
N ASN A 273 18.18 4.09 -15.19
CA ASN A 273 19.18 3.05 -15.02
C ASN A 273 18.97 2.48 -13.61
N LEU A 274 17.95 1.62 -13.47
CA LEU A 274 17.59 1.01 -12.19
C LEU A 274 18.84 0.28 -11.77
N GLU A 275 19.39 0.68 -10.64
CA GLU A 275 20.60 0.07 -10.12
C GLU A 275 20.41 -1.44 -10.09
N PRO A 276 21.33 -2.25 -10.66
CA PRO A 276 21.18 -3.70 -10.70
C PRO A 276 20.96 -4.24 -9.29
N LEU A 277 20.15 -5.28 -9.17
CA LEU A 277 19.98 -5.95 -7.89
C LEU A 277 21.35 -6.39 -7.35
N THR A 278 21.73 -5.83 -6.22
CA THR A 278 23.06 -5.96 -5.65
C THR A 278 23.00 -6.32 -4.17
N MET A 279 23.83 -7.28 -3.77
CA MET A 279 24.19 -7.55 -2.37
C MET A 279 25.63 -7.10 -2.16
N GLU A 280 25.85 -6.10 -1.30
CA GLU A 280 27.16 -5.57 -0.96
C GLU A 280 27.59 -6.07 0.42
N ALA A 281 28.63 -6.91 0.46
CA ALA A 281 29.07 -7.60 1.67
C ALA A 281 29.72 -6.64 2.67
N LEU A 282 29.38 -6.75 3.94
CA LEU A 282 29.93 -5.97 5.06
C LEU A 282 31.03 -6.71 5.82
N GLY A 283 31.29 -7.95 5.46
CA GLY A 283 32.31 -8.81 6.05
C GLY A 283 32.69 -9.95 5.11
N ASP A 284 33.59 -10.81 5.54
CA ASP A 284 33.98 -12.02 4.83
C ASP A 284 33.04 -13.18 5.21
N GLY A 285 32.54 -13.93 4.22
CA GLY A 285 31.62 -15.04 4.45
C GLY A 285 30.92 -15.50 3.18
N ASN A 286 29.66 -15.91 3.29
CA ASN A 286 28.88 -16.44 2.17
C ASN A 286 27.48 -15.85 2.13
N ILE A 287 27.03 -15.54 0.92
CA ILE A 287 25.60 -15.42 0.58
C ILE A 287 25.16 -16.82 0.13
N LEU A 288 24.06 -17.33 0.67
CA LEU A 288 23.58 -18.68 0.45
C LEU A 288 22.30 -18.65 -0.38
N TRP A 289 22.29 -19.32 -1.52
CA TRP A 289 21.10 -19.51 -2.34
C TRP A 289 20.44 -20.85 -1.97
N MET A 290 19.27 -20.78 -1.31
CA MET A 290 18.60 -21.89 -0.64
C MET A 290 17.39 -22.36 -1.43
N ALA A 291 17.13 -23.67 -1.46
CA ALA A 291 15.85 -24.27 -1.82
C ALA A 291 15.16 -24.82 -0.57
N TYR A 292 13.88 -24.54 -0.37
CA TYR A 292 13.10 -25.17 0.70
C TYR A 292 12.75 -26.63 0.36
N SER A 293 12.74 -26.99 -0.93
CA SER A 293 12.43 -28.32 -1.45
C SER A 293 13.28 -28.59 -2.70
N GLU A 294 13.85 -29.79 -2.82
CA GLU A 294 14.69 -30.17 -3.95
C GLU A 294 13.97 -30.14 -5.31
N ASP A 295 12.69 -30.50 -5.31
CA ASP A 295 11.85 -30.50 -6.53
C ASP A 295 11.49 -29.09 -7.04
N TRP A 296 11.97 -28.03 -6.36
CA TRP A 296 11.76 -26.64 -6.76
C TRP A 296 13.05 -25.80 -6.68
N ALA A 297 14.20 -26.38 -6.92
CA ALA A 297 15.47 -25.66 -7.00
C ALA A 297 15.49 -24.74 -8.24
N LYS A 298 15.84 -23.46 -8.07
CA LYS A 298 15.95 -22.47 -9.15
C LYS A 298 17.40 -22.05 -9.33
N THR A 299 17.76 -21.76 -10.57
CA THR A 299 19.07 -21.20 -10.92
C THR A 299 18.98 -19.70 -11.07
N ILE A 300 19.96 -19.00 -10.52
CA ILE A 300 20.23 -17.58 -10.75
C ILE A 300 21.67 -17.42 -11.24
N GLU A 301 22.02 -16.23 -11.68
CA GLU A 301 23.39 -15.87 -12.01
C GLU A 301 23.86 -14.72 -11.15
N TYR A 302 25.12 -14.73 -10.78
CA TYR A 302 25.76 -13.64 -10.06
C TYR A 302 27.06 -13.18 -10.72
N SER A 303 27.41 -11.93 -10.50
CA SER A 303 28.64 -11.30 -10.96
C SER A 303 29.30 -10.54 -9.81
N LYS A 304 30.63 -10.66 -9.68
CA LYS A 304 31.46 -9.89 -8.72
C LYS A 304 32.37 -8.86 -9.42
N ASP A 305 32.30 -8.77 -10.74
CA ASP A 305 33.12 -7.92 -11.59
C ASP A 305 32.29 -6.91 -12.40
N GLN A 306 31.24 -6.38 -11.76
CA GLN A 306 30.33 -5.36 -12.32
C GLN A 306 29.57 -5.82 -13.58
N GLY A 307 29.29 -7.13 -13.69
CA GLY A 307 28.52 -7.70 -14.80
C GLY A 307 29.35 -8.13 -16.01
N ASN A 308 30.70 -8.08 -15.94
CA ASN A 308 31.56 -8.52 -17.02
C ASN A 308 31.53 -10.03 -17.19
N THR A 309 31.52 -10.78 -16.09
CA THR A 309 31.32 -12.23 -16.09
C THR A 309 30.18 -12.65 -15.17
N TRP A 310 29.50 -13.74 -15.52
CA TRP A 310 28.37 -14.25 -14.75
C TRP A 310 28.55 -15.73 -14.46
N THR A 311 28.35 -16.09 -13.20
CA THR A 311 28.42 -17.47 -12.70
C THR A 311 27.02 -17.95 -12.33
N SER A 312 26.60 -19.07 -12.88
CA SER A 312 25.32 -19.71 -12.54
C SER A 312 25.42 -20.43 -11.20
N VAL A 313 24.38 -20.29 -10.37
CA VAL A 313 24.24 -21.00 -9.10
C VAL A 313 22.81 -21.52 -8.94
N THR A 314 22.67 -22.82 -8.63
CA THR A 314 21.38 -23.47 -8.39
C THR A 314 21.15 -23.65 -6.90
N ALA A 315 19.96 -23.30 -6.42
CA ALA A 315 19.59 -23.43 -5.02
C ALA A 315 19.68 -24.89 -4.53
N THR A 316 20.12 -25.11 -3.29
CA THR A 316 20.15 -26.42 -2.65
C THR A 316 19.51 -26.35 -1.26
N LEU A 317 19.19 -27.49 -0.64
CA LEU A 317 18.67 -27.55 0.73
C LEU A 317 19.69 -27.05 1.77
N GLU A 318 20.97 -27.30 1.53
CA GLU A 318 22.07 -26.89 2.42
C GLU A 318 22.55 -25.46 2.15
N GLY A 319 22.16 -24.87 1.02
CA GLY A 319 22.58 -23.56 0.55
C GLY A 319 23.76 -23.61 -0.41
N ALA A 320 23.53 -23.20 -1.65
CA ALA A 320 24.61 -23.01 -2.61
C ALA A 320 25.34 -21.69 -2.30
N ALA A 321 26.61 -21.78 -1.91
CA ALA A 321 27.39 -20.67 -1.41
C ALA A 321 27.91 -19.76 -2.53
N ILE A 322 27.77 -18.45 -2.34
CA ILE A 322 28.43 -17.38 -3.09
C ILE A 322 29.43 -16.75 -2.10
N PRO A 323 30.73 -17.13 -2.14
CA PRO A 323 31.72 -16.58 -1.20
C PRO A 323 31.96 -15.09 -1.48
N VAL A 324 32.02 -14.31 -0.41
CA VAL A 324 32.24 -12.86 -0.46
C VAL A 324 33.29 -12.41 0.54
N SER A 325 33.95 -11.29 0.19
CA SER A 325 34.83 -10.55 1.10
C SER A 325 34.22 -9.16 1.33
N THR A 326 34.67 -8.50 2.40
CA THR A 326 34.24 -7.15 2.77
C THR A 326 34.32 -6.19 1.58
N GLY A 327 33.20 -5.54 1.24
CA GLY A 327 33.07 -4.60 0.13
C GLY A 327 32.79 -5.23 -1.24
N ASP A 328 32.73 -6.55 -1.35
CA ASP A 328 32.30 -7.22 -2.59
C ASP A 328 30.85 -6.82 -2.94
N LYS A 329 30.64 -6.46 -4.20
CA LYS A 329 29.32 -6.17 -4.78
C LYS A 329 28.92 -7.33 -5.66
N VAL A 330 27.96 -8.11 -5.18
CA VAL A 330 27.40 -9.26 -5.88
C VAL A 330 26.17 -8.79 -6.65
N LEU A 331 26.29 -8.60 -7.95
CA LEU A 331 25.16 -8.33 -8.84
C LEU A 331 24.41 -9.64 -9.07
N LEU A 332 23.09 -9.58 -9.08
CA LEU A 332 22.21 -10.73 -9.26
C LEU A 332 21.31 -10.55 -10.46
N ARG A 333 21.12 -11.64 -11.23
CA ARG A 333 20.09 -11.70 -12.27
C ARG A 333 19.52 -13.12 -12.37
N GLY A 334 18.37 -13.24 -13.01
CA GLY A 334 17.74 -14.54 -13.21
C GLY A 334 16.90 -14.58 -14.49
N ASN A 335 16.36 -15.75 -14.77
CA ASN A 335 15.49 -16.00 -15.91
C ASN A 335 14.32 -16.92 -15.51
N ASN A 336 13.73 -16.66 -14.35
CA ASN A 336 12.59 -17.42 -13.82
C ASN A 336 11.34 -16.57 -13.82
N ALA A 337 10.16 -17.19 -14.01
CA ALA A 337 8.89 -16.49 -13.83
C ALA A 337 8.55 -16.27 -12.34
N ALA A 338 8.97 -17.20 -11.47
CA ALA A 338 8.72 -17.16 -10.03
C ALA A 338 9.76 -17.99 -9.27
N TYR A 339 10.00 -17.60 -8.01
CA TYR A 339 10.88 -18.27 -7.05
C TYR A 339 10.12 -19.14 -6.03
N GLY A 340 8.78 -19.00 -5.99
CA GLY A 340 7.88 -19.86 -5.23
C GLY A 340 6.82 -20.52 -6.12
N LYS A 341 6.18 -21.57 -5.60
CA LYS A 341 5.07 -22.28 -6.22
C LYS A 341 3.97 -22.59 -5.21
N SER A 342 4.35 -22.73 -3.94
CA SER A 342 3.45 -23.01 -2.83
C SER A 342 4.14 -22.71 -1.51
N SER A 343 3.44 -22.86 -0.40
CA SER A 343 3.98 -22.68 0.96
C SER A 343 5.15 -23.64 1.31
N SER A 344 5.32 -24.74 0.57
CA SER A 344 6.35 -25.75 0.76
C SER A 344 7.34 -25.89 -0.40
N ARG A 345 7.21 -25.06 -1.45
CA ARG A 345 8.08 -25.06 -2.63
C ARG A 345 8.48 -23.65 -2.99
N TYR A 346 9.63 -23.20 -2.50
CA TYR A 346 10.18 -21.87 -2.76
C TYR A 346 11.71 -21.86 -2.59
N CYS A 347 12.34 -20.85 -3.19
CA CYS A 347 13.76 -20.55 -2.98
C CYS A 347 13.88 -19.25 -2.18
N TYR A 348 14.99 -19.11 -1.44
CA TYR A 348 15.23 -17.94 -0.60
C TYR A 348 16.73 -17.69 -0.40
N PHE A 349 17.07 -16.43 -0.10
CA PHE A 349 18.42 -16.04 0.28
C PHE A 349 18.61 -16.14 1.79
N SER A 350 19.77 -16.70 2.20
CA SER A 350 20.32 -16.63 3.54
C SER A 350 21.74 -16.11 3.46
N ALA A 351 22.37 -15.84 4.58
CA ALA A 351 23.78 -15.46 4.64
C ALA A 351 24.35 -15.79 6.01
N ASP A 352 25.69 -15.95 6.09
CA ASP A 352 26.47 -16.02 7.32
C ASP A 352 27.30 -14.74 7.56
N VAL A 353 27.07 -13.71 6.73
CA VAL A 353 27.72 -12.41 6.77
C VAL A 353 26.68 -11.30 6.53
N ASP A 354 26.87 -10.15 7.18
CA ASP A 354 26.02 -8.99 6.97
C ASP A 354 26.24 -8.37 5.58
N TYR A 355 25.16 -7.86 4.97
CA TYR A 355 25.21 -7.24 3.65
C TYR A 355 24.13 -6.17 3.47
N TYR A 356 24.41 -5.19 2.61
CA TYR A 356 23.42 -4.27 2.08
C TYR A 356 22.70 -4.88 0.89
N LEU A 357 21.36 -4.75 0.85
CA LEU A 357 20.54 -5.09 -0.32
C LEU A 357 20.03 -3.80 -0.98
N TYR A 358 20.20 -3.68 -2.30
CA TYR A 358 19.66 -2.56 -3.08
C TYR A 358 19.52 -2.93 -4.56
N GLY A 359 18.84 -2.06 -5.32
CA GLY A 359 18.63 -2.24 -6.76
C GLY A 359 17.34 -2.97 -7.11
N ASN A 360 17.19 -3.31 -8.38
CA ASN A 360 15.96 -3.76 -8.98
C ASN A 360 15.70 -5.27 -8.77
N MET A 361 14.71 -5.60 -7.96
CA MET A 361 14.31 -7.00 -7.68
C MET A 361 13.87 -7.76 -8.94
N THR A 362 13.33 -7.07 -9.95
CA THR A 362 12.86 -7.75 -11.17
C THR A 362 14.00 -8.24 -12.07
N ASP A 363 15.27 -7.91 -11.77
CA ASP A 363 16.42 -8.47 -12.46
C ASP A 363 16.55 -9.99 -12.27
N LEU A 364 15.95 -10.52 -11.20
CA LEU A 364 15.82 -11.95 -11.00
C LEU A 364 14.83 -12.63 -11.94
N LEU A 365 13.98 -11.88 -12.64
CA LEU A 365 12.90 -12.41 -13.47
C LEU A 365 13.27 -12.48 -14.94
N ALA A 366 12.64 -13.42 -15.65
CA ALA A 366 12.64 -13.44 -17.10
C ALA A 366 11.96 -12.18 -17.67
N SER A 367 12.41 -11.74 -18.84
CA SER A 367 11.99 -10.45 -19.45
C SER A 367 10.48 -10.27 -19.56
N GLY A 368 9.71 -11.34 -19.82
CA GLY A 368 8.25 -11.29 -19.90
C GLY A 368 7.50 -11.16 -18.56
N PHE A 369 8.20 -11.17 -17.42
CA PHE A 369 7.59 -11.18 -16.08
C PHE A 369 8.01 -9.97 -15.21
N LYS A 370 8.75 -9.02 -15.78
CA LYS A 370 9.26 -7.87 -15.00
C LYS A 370 8.16 -6.90 -14.59
N ASN A 371 7.17 -6.67 -15.45
CA ASN A 371 6.07 -5.71 -15.23
C ASN A 371 4.80 -6.39 -14.69
N ARG A 372 4.67 -7.70 -14.88
CA ARG A 372 3.56 -8.50 -14.38
C ARG A 372 4.10 -9.67 -13.59
N LEU A 373 3.86 -9.68 -12.31
CA LEU A 373 4.32 -10.76 -11.45
C LEU A 373 3.48 -12.02 -11.62
N GLU A 374 4.11 -13.16 -11.46
CA GLU A 374 3.46 -14.46 -11.38
C GLU A 374 3.12 -14.79 -9.92
N ARG A 375 2.17 -15.71 -9.75
CA ARG A 375 1.79 -16.23 -8.43
C ARG A 375 3.01 -16.77 -7.69
N TYR A 376 3.18 -16.40 -6.40
CA TYR A 376 4.35 -16.75 -5.56
C TYR A 376 5.69 -16.22 -6.10
N CYS A 377 5.73 -15.18 -6.92
CA CYS A 377 6.92 -14.70 -7.61
C CYS A 377 8.14 -14.54 -6.69
N PHE A 378 8.01 -13.74 -5.63
CA PHE A 378 9.06 -13.49 -4.63
C PHE A 378 8.66 -13.98 -3.23
N TYR A 379 7.80 -14.99 -3.16
CA TYR A 379 7.30 -15.57 -1.92
C TYR A 379 8.45 -15.99 -1.01
N LYS A 380 8.54 -15.37 0.18
CA LYS A 380 9.54 -15.66 1.22
C LYS A 380 11.01 -15.47 0.82
N LEU A 381 11.32 -14.75 -0.26
CA LEU A 381 12.66 -14.72 -0.87
C LEU A 381 13.78 -14.29 0.09
N PHE A 382 13.49 -13.40 1.06
CA PHE A 382 14.42 -12.96 2.12
C PHE A 382 13.89 -13.26 3.53
N GLN A 383 12.90 -14.13 3.69
CA GLN A 383 12.34 -14.44 5.00
C GLN A 383 13.40 -14.90 6.00
N LYS A 384 13.35 -14.39 7.24
CA LYS A 384 14.25 -14.72 8.35
C LYS A 384 15.71 -14.34 8.12
N ASN A 385 15.99 -13.38 7.26
CA ASN A 385 17.34 -12.94 6.97
C ASN A 385 17.75 -11.77 7.89
N SER A 386 18.40 -12.11 9.01
CA SER A 386 18.90 -11.12 9.98
C SER A 386 20.19 -10.43 9.54
N HIS A 387 20.81 -10.87 8.45
CA HIS A 387 22.02 -10.28 7.87
C HIS A 387 21.74 -9.23 6.79
N LEU A 388 20.46 -8.99 6.46
CA LEU A 388 20.03 -8.02 5.46
C LEU A 388 19.87 -6.64 6.09
N TYR A 389 20.57 -5.64 5.55
CA TYR A 389 20.53 -4.24 5.94
C TYR A 389 20.12 -3.34 4.74
N ASN A 390 19.49 -2.20 5.03
CA ASN A 390 19.33 -1.15 4.04
C ASN A 390 20.69 -0.49 3.75
N HIS A 391 20.97 -0.23 2.46
CA HIS A 391 22.12 0.61 2.10
C HIS A 391 21.86 2.08 2.48
N PRO A 392 22.84 2.85 3.00
CA PRO A 392 22.63 4.21 3.49
C PRO A 392 22.08 5.21 2.46
N SER A 393 22.36 5.01 1.15
CA SER A 393 21.97 5.95 0.08
C SER A 393 21.27 5.31 -1.11
N LYS A 394 21.11 3.97 -1.14
CA LYS A 394 20.52 3.24 -2.26
C LYS A 394 19.27 2.51 -1.81
N LYS A 395 18.27 2.37 -2.69
CA LYS A 395 16.98 1.77 -2.37
C LYS A 395 16.84 0.36 -2.93
N ILE A 396 16.05 -0.48 -2.25
CA ILE A 396 15.48 -1.71 -2.82
C ILE A 396 14.31 -1.28 -3.70
N LEU A 397 14.27 -1.74 -4.96
CA LEU A 397 13.26 -1.35 -5.93
C LEU A 397 12.32 -2.52 -6.26
N LEU A 398 11.01 -2.30 -6.13
CA LEU A 398 9.93 -3.23 -6.44
C LEU A 398 9.01 -2.57 -7.49
N PRO A 399 9.44 -2.42 -8.74
CA PRO A 399 8.79 -1.55 -9.72
C PRO A 399 7.50 -2.14 -10.33
N SER A 400 7.16 -3.39 -10.04
CA SER A 400 6.02 -4.06 -10.69
C SER A 400 4.67 -3.50 -10.24
N LEU A 401 3.78 -3.26 -11.18
CA LEU A 401 2.46 -2.66 -10.98
C LEU A 401 1.32 -3.68 -10.97
N LEU A 402 1.47 -4.78 -11.73
CA LEU A 402 0.46 -5.83 -11.83
C LEU A 402 0.79 -6.96 -10.86
N MET A 403 -0.01 -7.03 -9.80
CA MET A 403 0.15 -8.02 -8.73
C MET A 403 -0.50 -9.35 -9.09
N ALA A 404 0.08 -10.44 -8.57
CA ALA A 404 -0.53 -11.76 -8.56
C ALA A 404 -0.60 -12.31 -7.14
N ASP A 405 -1.39 -13.36 -6.92
CA ASP A 405 -1.57 -13.95 -5.60
C ASP A 405 -0.22 -14.35 -4.99
N TYR A 406 -0.01 -13.99 -3.71
CA TYR A 406 1.18 -14.32 -2.93
C TYR A 406 2.50 -13.77 -3.51
N CYS A 407 2.50 -12.84 -4.48
CA CYS A 407 3.72 -12.45 -5.21
C CYS A 407 4.82 -11.88 -4.32
N TYR A 408 4.49 -11.09 -3.30
CA TYR A 408 5.42 -10.56 -2.30
C TYR A 408 5.12 -11.08 -0.88
N SER A 409 4.27 -12.11 -0.75
CA SER A 409 3.92 -12.63 0.57
C SER A 409 5.17 -13.07 1.35
N SER A 410 5.30 -12.54 2.57
CA SER A 410 6.42 -12.79 3.49
C SER A 410 7.82 -12.46 2.94
N LEU A 411 7.94 -11.62 1.90
CA LEU A 411 9.20 -11.33 1.19
C LEU A 411 10.34 -10.98 2.15
N PHE A 412 10.12 -10.06 3.09
CA PHE A 412 11.08 -9.60 4.10
C PHE A 412 10.69 -9.99 5.54
N SER A 413 9.74 -10.90 5.71
CA SER A 413 9.29 -11.30 7.06
C SER A 413 10.45 -11.72 7.94
N GLN A 414 10.55 -11.18 9.16
CA GLN A 414 11.61 -11.43 10.14
C GLN A 414 13.02 -10.94 9.72
N CYS A 415 13.12 -9.95 8.84
CA CYS A 415 14.35 -9.20 8.57
C CYS A 415 14.51 -8.11 9.63
N SER A 416 15.09 -8.47 10.78
CA SER A 416 15.15 -7.60 11.97
C SER A 416 15.97 -6.32 11.80
N ASN A 417 16.93 -6.31 10.86
CA ASN A 417 17.81 -5.17 10.57
C ASN A 417 17.34 -4.30 9.40
N LEU A 418 16.20 -4.65 8.79
CA LEU A 418 15.56 -3.79 7.80
C LEU A 418 14.91 -2.59 8.53
N THR A 419 15.35 -1.38 8.21
CA THR A 419 14.90 -0.13 8.87
C THR A 419 13.99 0.73 8.01
N VAL A 420 14.09 0.59 6.67
CA VAL A 420 13.34 1.35 5.67
C VAL A 420 12.69 0.38 4.68
N THR A 421 11.41 0.55 4.41
CA THR A 421 10.70 -0.25 3.40
C THR A 421 11.02 0.20 1.97
N PRO A 422 10.99 -0.71 0.97
CA PRO A 422 10.89 -0.30 -0.42
C PRO A 422 9.54 0.40 -0.70
N GLU A 423 9.49 1.19 -1.75
CA GLU A 423 8.25 1.75 -2.28
C GLU A 423 7.40 0.64 -2.92
N LEU A 424 6.06 0.75 -2.82
CA LEU A 424 5.09 -0.19 -3.35
C LEU A 424 4.16 0.55 -4.31
N PRO A 425 4.54 0.70 -5.59
CA PRO A 425 3.85 1.57 -6.54
C PRO A 425 2.51 1.02 -7.05
N ALA A 426 2.19 -0.25 -6.82
CA ALA A 426 0.98 -0.87 -7.35
C ALA A 426 -0.29 -0.29 -6.73
N ASN A 427 -1.23 0.13 -7.56
CA ASN A 427 -2.57 0.60 -7.21
C ASN A 427 -3.64 -0.51 -7.25
N THR A 428 -3.26 -1.71 -7.68
CA THR A 428 -4.11 -2.92 -7.69
C THR A 428 -3.63 -3.91 -6.65
N SER A 429 -4.51 -4.76 -6.17
CA SER A 429 -4.18 -5.82 -5.22
C SER A 429 -4.61 -7.19 -5.75
N ALA A 430 -3.93 -8.25 -5.31
CA ALA A 430 -4.27 -9.64 -5.53
C ALA A 430 -4.33 -10.37 -4.17
N ASP A 431 -4.89 -11.57 -4.13
CA ASP A 431 -5.03 -12.33 -2.87
C ASP A 431 -3.66 -12.58 -2.22
N SER A 432 -3.52 -12.16 -0.95
CA SER A 432 -2.30 -12.33 -0.16
C SER A 432 -1.04 -11.70 -0.79
N CYS A 433 -1.14 -10.74 -1.72
CA CYS A 433 0.02 -10.25 -2.48
C CYS A 433 1.10 -9.63 -1.59
N TYR A 434 0.75 -8.96 -0.49
CA TYR A 434 1.67 -8.39 0.50
C TYR A 434 1.50 -9.02 1.91
N GLU A 435 0.82 -10.16 2.00
CA GLU A 435 0.57 -10.82 3.29
C GLU A 435 1.88 -11.09 4.04
N ASN A 436 1.96 -10.62 5.31
CA ASN A 436 3.13 -10.75 6.20
C ASN A 436 4.46 -10.20 5.62
N MET A 437 4.42 -9.29 4.61
CA MET A 437 5.63 -8.86 3.88
C MET A 437 6.75 -8.37 4.78
N PHE A 438 6.43 -7.58 5.81
CA PHE A 438 7.37 -7.03 6.78
C PHE A 438 7.11 -7.54 8.22
N SER A 439 6.32 -8.60 8.38
CA SER A 439 6.04 -9.14 9.72
C SER A 439 7.32 -9.42 10.49
N ARG A 440 7.38 -8.95 11.75
CA ARG A 440 8.54 -9.06 12.67
C ARG A 440 9.83 -8.40 12.17
N CYS A 441 9.72 -7.39 11.32
CA CYS A 441 10.85 -6.50 11.04
C CYS A 441 10.98 -5.49 12.18
N THR A 442 11.59 -5.92 13.29
CA THR A 442 11.64 -5.15 14.53
C THR A 442 12.46 -3.86 14.42
N GLY A 443 13.39 -3.78 13.45
CA GLY A 443 14.17 -2.57 13.17
C GLY A 443 13.43 -1.50 12.36
N LEU A 444 12.24 -1.83 11.82
CA LEU A 444 11.54 -0.98 10.86
C LEU A 444 11.00 0.29 11.52
N THR A 445 11.37 1.45 10.94
CA THR A 445 10.95 2.79 11.41
C THR A 445 10.15 3.58 10.38
N SER A 446 10.16 3.17 9.11
CA SER A 446 9.41 3.79 8.02
C SER A 446 8.43 2.79 7.39
N VAL A 447 7.43 3.31 6.69
CA VAL A 447 6.41 2.53 5.98
C VAL A 447 6.31 3.01 4.53
N PRO A 448 5.90 2.13 3.57
CA PRO A 448 5.64 2.54 2.20
C PRO A 448 4.29 3.26 2.12
N GLU A 449 4.06 4.02 1.08
CA GLU A 449 2.71 4.43 0.71
C GLU A 449 1.93 3.24 0.13
N LEU A 450 0.62 3.19 0.37
CA LEU A 450 -0.28 2.15 -0.12
C LEU A 450 -1.39 2.80 -0.94
N HIS A 451 -1.52 2.42 -2.21
CA HIS A 451 -2.33 3.14 -3.20
C HIS A 451 -3.64 2.46 -3.56
N ALA A 452 -3.83 1.17 -3.26
CA ALA A 452 -5.00 0.42 -3.66
C ALA A 452 -6.28 0.90 -2.95
N LEU A 453 -7.33 1.24 -3.73
CA LEU A 453 -8.63 1.71 -3.25
C LEU A 453 -9.62 0.58 -2.98
N GLU A 454 -9.44 -0.56 -3.63
CA GLU A 454 -10.19 -1.80 -3.42
C GLU A 454 -9.20 -2.92 -3.08
N LEU A 455 -9.46 -3.65 -2.01
CA LEU A 455 -8.53 -4.67 -1.52
C LEU A 455 -9.03 -6.07 -1.78
N ALA A 456 -8.14 -6.91 -2.30
CA ALA A 456 -8.31 -8.37 -2.41
C ALA A 456 -8.18 -9.05 -1.03
N ALA A 457 -8.55 -10.33 -0.95
CA ALA A 457 -8.50 -11.07 0.31
C ALA A 457 -7.06 -11.22 0.83
N TYR A 458 -6.87 -11.00 2.14
CA TYR A 458 -5.57 -11.07 2.82
C TYR A 458 -4.46 -10.17 2.26
N CYS A 459 -4.73 -9.24 1.31
CA CYS A 459 -3.65 -8.55 0.57
C CYS A 459 -2.64 -7.82 1.48
N TYR A 460 -3.08 -7.17 2.55
CA TYR A 460 -2.23 -6.55 3.58
C TYR A 460 -2.29 -7.29 4.94
N GLY A 461 -2.79 -8.53 4.95
CA GLY A 461 -2.88 -9.34 6.16
C GLY A 461 -1.54 -9.49 6.85
N GLY A 462 -1.42 -9.09 8.13
CA GLY A 462 -0.21 -9.21 8.93
C GLY A 462 1.00 -8.43 8.45
N MET A 463 0.85 -7.49 7.49
CA MET A 463 1.96 -6.85 6.80
C MET A 463 3.04 -6.29 7.74
N PHE A 464 2.65 -5.68 8.86
CA PHE A 464 3.54 -5.10 9.86
C PHE A 464 3.41 -5.75 11.25
N THR A 465 2.86 -6.96 11.34
CA THR A 465 2.74 -7.67 12.63
C THR A 465 4.08 -7.67 13.38
N ASP A 466 4.08 -7.32 14.67
CA ASP A 466 5.25 -7.29 15.56
C ASP A 466 6.41 -6.38 15.09
N CYS A 467 6.13 -5.32 14.30
CA CYS A 467 7.08 -4.25 13.99
C CYS A 467 7.16 -3.27 15.16
N THR A 468 7.87 -3.63 16.22
CA THR A 468 7.84 -2.94 17.53
C THR A 468 8.39 -1.52 17.53
N ASN A 469 9.30 -1.17 16.60
CA ASN A 469 9.88 0.17 16.48
C ASN A 469 9.09 1.08 15.52
N LEU A 470 8.01 0.57 14.92
CA LEU A 470 7.19 1.36 14.01
C LEU A 470 6.36 2.38 14.79
N THR A 471 6.61 3.68 14.56
CA THR A 471 5.94 4.79 15.26
C THR A 471 4.81 5.43 14.47
N GLN A 472 4.78 5.21 13.15
CA GLN A 472 3.77 5.75 12.23
C GLN A 472 3.24 4.64 11.32
N ALA A 473 1.96 4.68 11.02
CA ALA A 473 1.33 3.78 10.03
C ALA A 473 1.26 4.46 8.65
N PRO A 474 1.22 3.69 7.54
CA PRO A 474 0.95 4.23 6.21
C PRO A 474 -0.48 4.77 6.12
N GLY A 475 -0.76 5.62 5.13
CA GLY A 475 -2.12 5.92 4.70
C GLY A 475 -2.83 4.64 4.22
N LEU A 476 -4.12 4.49 4.55
CA LEU A 476 -4.95 3.36 4.13
C LEU A 476 -6.15 3.89 3.35
N PRO A 477 -6.01 4.17 2.05
CA PRO A 477 -7.02 4.87 1.27
C PRO A 477 -8.22 3.99 0.87
N ALA A 478 -8.15 2.68 1.05
CA ALA A 478 -9.15 1.75 0.56
C ALA A 478 -10.54 1.98 1.18
N SER A 479 -11.56 2.09 0.32
CA SER A 479 -12.97 2.25 0.68
C SER A 479 -13.78 0.94 0.64
N VAL A 480 -13.25 -0.09 -0.06
CA VAL A 480 -13.84 -1.42 -0.22
C VAL A 480 -12.84 -2.47 0.25
N LEU A 481 -13.24 -3.27 1.22
CA LEU A 481 -12.39 -4.30 1.83
C LEU A 481 -12.96 -5.70 1.54
N ALA A 482 -12.13 -6.58 0.99
CA ALA A 482 -12.42 -8.00 0.94
C ALA A 482 -12.18 -8.69 2.30
N ASN A 483 -12.43 -10.00 2.36
CA ASN A 483 -12.22 -10.78 3.59
C ASN A 483 -10.74 -10.74 4.02
N TYR A 484 -10.49 -10.51 5.32
CA TYR A 484 -9.15 -10.53 5.92
C TYR A 484 -8.16 -9.48 5.36
N SER A 485 -8.57 -8.43 4.61
CA SER A 485 -7.66 -7.52 3.91
C SER A 485 -6.63 -6.84 4.83
N TYR A 486 -7.05 -6.36 6.02
CA TYR A 486 -6.19 -5.75 7.05
C TYR A 486 -6.05 -6.61 8.32
N TYR A 487 -6.33 -7.92 8.22
CA TYR A 487 -6.17 -8.87 9.31
C TYR A 487 -4.79 -8.77 9.95
N ARG A 488 -4.73 -8.48 11.27
CA ARG A 488 -3.47 -8.36 12.04
C ARG A 488 -2.44 -7.37 11.52
N MET A 489 -2.83 -6.40 10.66
CA MET A 489 -1.86 -5.57 9.94
C MET A 489 -0.82 -4.90 10.84
N PHE A 490 -1.23 -4.39 11.99
CA PHE A 490 -0.36 -3.74 13.00
C PHE A 490 -0.35 -4.47 14.34
N GLN A 491 -0.76 -5.73 14.41
CA GLN A 491 -0.74 -6.48 15.67
C GLN A 491 0.66 -6.43 16.29
N GLY A 492 0.75 -6.09 17.59
CA GLY A 492 2.03 -6.04 18.32
C GLY A 492 2.96 -4.88 17.95
N CYS A 493 2.50 -3.89 17.18
CA CYS A 493 3.27 -2.66 16.92
C CYS A 493 3.24 -1.74 18.16
N THR A 494 4.05 -2.07 19.16
CA THR A 494 4.05 -1.39 20.47
C THR A 494 4.52 0.07 20.42
N GLY A 495 5.31 0.45 19.39
CA GLY A 495 5.76 1.83 19.15
C GLY A 495 4.73 2.73 18.48
N LEU A 496 3.64 2.15 17.91
CA LEU A 496 2.63 2.91 17.20
C LEU A 496 1.77 3.74 18.15
N THR A 497 1.83 5.08 18.01
CA THR A 497 1.11 6.01 18.91
C THR A 497 -0.17 6.58 18.30
N VAL A 498 -0.27 6.63 16.96
CA VAL A 498 -1.41 7.16 16.21
C VAL A 498 -1.83 6.14 15.15
N ALA A 499 -3.11 5.80 15.13
CA ALA A 499 -3.68 4.94 14.10
C ALA A 499 -3.89 5.70 12.77
N PRO A 500 -3.79 5.02 11.60
CA PRO A 500 -4.14 5.62 10.31
C PRO A 500 -5.66 5.85 10.23
N GLN A 501 -6.10 6.73 9.33
CA GLN A 501 -7.51 6.86 8.98
C GLN A 501 -8.01 5.58 8.30
N LEU A 502 -9.28 5.21 8.57
CA LEU A 502 -9.93 4.02 8.02
C LEU A 502 -11.21 4.42 7.28
N PRO A 503 -11.12 4.83 6.01
CA PRO A 503 -12.25 5.38 5.27
C PRO A 503 -13.26 4.34 4.78
N ALA A 504 -12.98 3.05 4.92
CA ALA A 504 -13.79 1.98 4.34
C ALA A 504 -15.21 1.93 4.90
N THR A 505 -16.18 1.91 4.01
CA THR A 505 -17.61 1.75 4.28
C THR A 505 -18.16 0.39 3.87
N THR A 506 -17.47 -0.32 2.95
CA THR A 506 -17.80 -1.69 2.54
C THR A 506 -16.79 -2.65 3.17
N LEU A 507 -17.28 -3.51 4.08
CA LEU A 507 -16.45 -4.39 4.89
C LEU A 507 -16.61 -5.84 4.50
N GLY A 508 -15.50 -6.55 4.32
CA GLY A 508 -15.46 -8.02 4.25
C GLY A 508 -15.41 -8.66 5.63
N LYS A 509 -15.62 -9.98 5.70
CA LYS A 509 -15.46 -10.73 6.96
C LYS A 509 -14.03 -10.67 7.47
N TYR A 510 -13.86 -10.51 8.79
CA TYR A 510 -12.54 -10.45 9.45
C TYR A 510 -11.60 -9.34 8.92
N CYS A 511 -12.10 -8.34 8.17
CA CYS A 511 -11.25 -7.36 7.48
C CYS A 511 -10.34 -6.55 8.42
N TYR A 512 -10.78 -6.25 9.65
CA TYR A 512 -9.98 -5.57 10.68
C TYR A 512 -9.71 -6.45 11.93
N TYR A 513 -9.87 -7.78 11.83
CA TYR A 513 -9.63 -8.68 12.94
C TYR A 513 -8.20 -8.53 13.47
N ASN A 514 -8.04 -8.27 14.79
CA ASN A 514 -6.76 -8.06 15.48
C ASN A 514 -5.89 -6.93 14.89
N MET A 515 -6.45 -5.99 14.13
CA MET A 515 -5.63 -5.02 13.37
C MET A 515 -4.62 -4.26 14.25
N PHE A 516 -5.04 -3.82 15.43
CA PHE A 516 -4.20 -3.09 16.40
C PHE A 516 -4.03 -3.86 17.72
N ASN A 517 -4.33 -5.15 17.76
CA ASN A 517 -4.18 -5.94 18.99
C ASN A 517 -2.75 -5.84 19.53
N GLY A 518 -2.60 -5.48 20.81
CA GLY A 518 -1.30 -5.34 21.45
C GLY A 518 -0.51 -4.08 21.06
N CYS A 519 -1.12 -3.09 20.39
CA CYS A 519 -0.52 -1.78 20.16
C CYS A 519 -0.54 -0.96 21.46
N THR A 520 0.35 -1.29 22.40
CA THR A 520 0.35 -0.72 23.75
C THR A 520 0.68 0.77 23.79
N GLY A 521 1.27 1.35 22.73
CA GLY A 521 1.54 2.79 22.60
C GLY A 521 0.38 3.60 22.02
N LEU A 522 -0.66 2.94 21.47
CA LEU A 522 -1.76 3.61 20.77
C LEU A 522 -2.69 4.34 21.75
N THR A 523 -2.81 5.67 21.59
CA THR A 523 -3.58 6.52 22.51
C THR A 523 -4.99 6.84 22.03
N THR A 524 -5.23 6.86 20.71
CA THR A 524 -6.48 7.26 20.07
C THR A 524 -6.85 6.29 18.96
N ALA A 525 -8.08 5.78 18.95
CA ALA A 525 -8.61 4.96 17.87
C ALA A 525 -9.11 5.83 16.70
N PRO A 526 -9.01 5.35 15.44
CA PRO A 526 -9.52 6.06 14.27
C PRO A 526 -11.05 6.01 14.19
N VAL A 527 -11.65 6.91 13.42
CA VAL A 527 -13.08 6.87 13.10
C VAL A 527 -13.40 5.60 12.29
N LEU A 528 -14.54 4.97 12.58
CA LEU A 528 -15.05 3.77 11.90
C LEU A 528 -16.37 4.14 11.19
N PRO A 529 -16.33 4.54 9.91
CA PRO A 529 -17.50 5.14 9.23
C PRO A 529 -18.54 4.11 8.76
N ALA A 530 -18.24 2.82 8.74
CA ALA A 530 -19.13 1.80 8.20
C ALA A 530 -20.40 1.65 9.04
N THR A 531 -21.56 1.76 8.40
CA THR A 531 -22.90 1.55 8.99
C THR A 531 -23.45 0.15 8.73
N THR A 532 -22.93 -0.56 7.72
CA THR A 532 -23.22 -1.96 7.44
C THR A 532 -22.00 -2.80 7.75
N LEU A 533 -22.14 -3.75 8.67
CA LEU A 533 -21.02 -4.54 9.16
C LEU A 533 -21.03 -5.97 8.59
N ALA A 534 -19.85 -6.57 8.53
CA ALA A 534 -19.66 -7.98 8.22
C ALA A 534 -19.36 -8.79 9.49
N GLU A 535 -19.53 -10.10 9.39
CA GLU A 535 -19.21 -11.05 10.47
C GLU A 535 -17.73 -10.95 10.87
N TYR A 536 -17.45 -10.82 12.18
CA TYR A 536 -16.11 -10.70 12.77
C TYR A 536 -15.30 -9.48 12.30
N CYS A 537 -15.89 -8.45 11.65
CA CYS A 537 -15.13 -7.37 11.00
C CYS A 537 -14.20 -6.57 11.94
N TYR A 538 -14.64 -6.31 13.19
CA TYR A 538 -13.85 -5.59 14.22
C TYR A 538 -13.46 -6.48 15.41
N TRP A 539 -13.50 -7.80 15.27
CA TRP A 539 -13.16 -8.72 16.36
C TRP A 539 -11.74 -8.45 16.87
N GLN A 540 -11.58 -8.21 18.20
CA GLN A 540 -10.32 -7.95 18.89
C GLN A 540 -9.49 -6.79 18.30
N MET A 541 -10.12 -5.84 17.58
CA MET A 541 -9.40 -4.82 16.81
C MET A 541 -8.43 -4.00 17.65
N PHE A 542 -8.81 -3.62 18.88
CA PHE A 542 -8.02 -2.84 19.84
C PHE A 542 -7.74 -3.61 21.15
N MET A 543 -7.85 -4.92 21.15
CA MET A 543 -7.55 -5.73 22.33
C MET A 543 -6.13 -5.47 22.79
N ASP A 544 -5.90 -5.37 24.12
CA ASP A 544 -4.60 -5.11 24.76
C ASP A 544 -3.94 -3.77 24.35
N CYS A 545 -4.69 -2.79 23.84
CA CYS A 545 -4.22 -1.42 23.61
C CYS A 545 -4.25 -0.65 24.94
N THR A 546 -3.27 -0.89 25.83
CA THR A 546 -3.28 -0.45 27.21
C THR A 546 -3.19 1.07 27.41
N ALA A 547 -2.64 1.83 26.44
CA ALA A 547 -2.58 3.30 26.46
C ALA A 547 -3.81 3.98 25.83
N LEU A 548 -4.77 3.23 25.29
CA LEU A 548 -5.92 3.78 24.56
C LEU A 548 -6.87 4.51 25.53
N THR A 549 -7.05 5.83 25.31
CA THR A 549 -7.88 6.70 26.18
C THR A 549 -9.17 7.15 25.52
N THR A 550 -9.17 7.30 24.17
CA THR A 550 -10.29 7.83 23.39
C THR A 550 -10.63 6.93 22.24
N VAL A 551 -11.94 6.72 22.04
CA VAL A 551 -12.48 5.87 20.97
C VAL A 551 -13.65 6.58 20.28
N PRO A 552 -13.85 6.40 18.96
CA PRO A 552 -14.96 7.00 18.24
C PRO A 552 -16.27 6.29 18.56
N GLY A 553 -17.41 6.91 18.20
CA GLY A 553 -18.71 6.26 18.20
C GLY A 553 -18.77 5.11 17.18
N LEU A 554 -19.69 4.18 17.43
CA LEU A 554 -19.98 3.02 16.56
C LEU A 554 -21.31 3.28 15.83
N PRO A 555 -21.28 3.72 14.56
CA PRO A 555 -22.45 4.29 13.87
C PRO A 555 -23.48 3.26 13.39
N ALA A 556 -23.13 1.96 13.32
CA ALA A 556 -24.02 0.93 12.83
C ALA A 556 -25.25 0.77 13.75
N GLU A 557 -26.46 0.94 13.20
CA GLU A 557 -27.75 0.84 13.91
C GLU A 557 -28.33 -0.56 13.85
N ASP A 558 -28.07 -1.32 12.78
CA ASP A 558 -28.49 -2.69 12.56
C ASP A 558 -27.28 -3.60 12.35
N LEU A 559 -27.13 -4.60 13.23
CA LEU A 559 -26.05 -5.60 13.17
C LEU A 559 -26.47 -6.90 12.49
N THR A 560 -27.60 -6.94 11.80
CA THR A 560 -28.07 -8.15 11.11
C THR A 560 -26.99 -8.70 10.15
N GLY A 561 -26.64 -9.98 10.30
CA GLY A 561 -25.58 -10.63 9.51
C GLY A 561 -24.15 -10.41 10.02
N ALA A 562 -23.94 -9.59 11.06
CA ALA A 562 -22.63 -9.24 11.59
C ALA A 562 -22.33 -9.91 12.95
N ALA A 563 -22.52 -11.22 13.06
CA ALA A 563 -22.18 -11.94 14.29
C ALA A 563 -20.72 -11.70 14.70
N TYR A 564 -20.48 -11.59 16.02
CA TYR A 564 -19.15 -11.34 16.58
C TYR A 564 -18.47 -10.04 16.12
N CYS A 565 -19.19 -9.08 15.52
CA CYS A 565 -18.56 -7.87 14.90
C CYS A 565 -17.72 -7.04 15.88
N TYR A 566 -18.15 -6.91 17.14
CA TYR A 566 -17.43 -6.14 18.19
C TYR A 566 -16.91 -7.03 19.34
N TYR A 567 -16.80 -8.35 19.14
CA TYR A 567 -16.32 -9.26 20.16
C TYR A 567 -14.89 -8.92 20.60
N CYS A 568 -14.68 -8.75 21.92
CA CYS A 568 -13.40 -8.36 22.54
C CYS A 568 -12.78 -7.08 21.96
N MET A 569 -13.55 -6.19 21.33
CA MET A 569 -12.98 -5.06 20.56
C MET A 569 -12.04 -4.19 21.37
N PHE A 570 -12.38 -3.88 22.62
CA PHE A 570 -11.57 -3.05 23.56
C PHE A 570 -11.14 -3.83 24.81
N LYS A 571 -11.07 -5.15 24.74
CA LYS A 571 -10.65 -5.98 25.88
C LYS A 571 -9.26 -5.57 26.35
N ASN A 572 -9.10 -5.40 27.68
CA ASN A 572 -7.87 -4.98 28.34
C ASN A 572 -7.33 -3.59 27.93
N CYS A 573 -8.18 -2.70 27.41
CA CYS A 573 -7.81 -1.27 27.24
C CYS A 573 -7.85 -0.59 28.61
N THR A 574 -6.80 -0.80 29.41
CA THR A 574 -6.77 -0.43 30.82
C THR A 574 -6.81 1.08 31.08
N SER A 575 -6.42 1.92 30.12
CA SER A 575 -6.48 3.39 30.21
C SER A 575 -7.79 3.99 29.65
N LEU A 576 -8.71 3.17 29.12
CA LEU A 576 -9.96 3.66 28.54
C LEU A 576 -10.92 4.13 29.66
N VAL A 577 -11.22 5.44 29.69
CA VAL A 577 -12.09 6.06 30.71
C VAL A 577 -13.51 6.24 30.20
N THR A 578 -13.68 6.65 28.93
CA THR A 578 -14.97 6.95 28.30
C THR A 578 -15.26 5.94 27.20
N PRO A 579 -16.41 5.24 27.23
CA PRO A 579 -16.78 4.29 26.19
C PRO A 579 -17.23 4.99 24.92
N PRO A 580 -17.26 4.28 23.75
CA PRO A 580 -17.89 4.79 22.53
C PRO A 580 -19.41 4.93 22.71
N VAL A 581 -20.01 5.80 21.92
CA VAL A 581 -21.46 5.78 21.69
C VAL A 581 -21.80 4.55 20.85
N ILE A 582 -22.76 3.74 21.31
CA ILE A 582 -23.27 2.56 20.60
C ILE A 582 -24.62 2.91 20.00
N SER A 583 -24.73 2.96 18.67
CA SER A 583 -25.97 3.34 17.98
C SER A 583 -26.93 2.17 17.73
N ALA A 584 -26.47 0.92 17.86
CA ALA A 584 -27.23 -0.27 17.45
C ALA A 584 -28.49 -0.49 18.28
N THR A 585 -29.61 -0.60 17.59
CA THR A 585 -30.93 -0.98 18.14
C THR A 585 -31.35 -2.40 17.75
N VAL A 586 -30.74 -2.96 16.69
CA VAL A 586 -30.88 -4.36 16.27
C VAL A 586 -29.56 -5.08 16.45
N ILE A 587 -29.53 -6.10 17.30
CA ILE A 587 -28.32 -6.83 17.65
C ILE A 587 -28.40 -8.32 17.25
N VAL A 588 -27.24 -8.99 17.22
CA VAL A 588 -27.06 -10.40 16.87
C VAL A 588 -26.34 -11.17 17.98
N ASN A 589 -26.18 -12.48 17.82
CA ASN A 589 -25.47 -13.32 18.78
C ASN A 589 -24.01 -12.88 18.93
N ASP A 590 -23.51 -12.90 20.17
CA ASP A 590 -22.13 -12.66 20.54
C ASP A 590 -21.55 -11.29 20.09
N CYS A 591 -22.39 -10.32 19.64
CA CYS A 591 -21.92 -9.06 19.01
C CYS A 591 -21.07 -8.18 19.94
N TYR A 592 -21.39 -8.07 21.24
CA TYR A 592 -20.66 -7.26 22.23
C TYR A 592 -20.00 -8.11 23.34
N LYS A 593 -19.87 -9.42 23.09
CA LYS A 593 -19.25 -10.32 24.07
C LYS A 593 -17.83 -9.86 24.39
N GLU A 594 -17.53 -9.73 25.70
CA GLU A 594 -16.23 -9.31 26.24
C GLU A 594 -15.72 -7.95 25.74
N MET A 595 -16.58 -7.08 25.19
CA MET A 595 -16.16 -5.86 24.48
C MET A 595 -15.27 -4.95 25.33
N PHE A 596 -15.57 -4.76 26.61
CA PHE A 596 -14.79 -3.94 27.57
C PHE A 596 -14.19 -4.76 28.70
N SER A 597 -14.12 -6.09 28.58
CA SER A 597 -13.53 -6.95 29.61
C SER A 597 -12.12 -6.50 29.97
N GLY A 598 -11.85 -6.24 31.25
CA GLY A 598 -10.53 -5.78 31.73
C GLY A 598 -10.24 -4.29 31.53
N CYS A 599 -11.21 -3.46 31.10
CA CYS A 599 -11.06 -2.00 31.05
C CYS A 599 -11.13 -1.40 32.46
N SER A 600 -10.05 -1.52 33.22
CA SER A 600 -10.03 -1.19 34.65
C SER A 600 -10.28 0.29 34.97
N SER A 601 -9.98 1.22 34.05
CA SER A 601 -10.23 2.67 34.21
C SER A 601 -11.60 3.11 33.69
N LEU A 602 -12.42 2.23 33.12
CA LEU A 602 -13.72 2.59 32.58
C LEU A 602 -14.69 2.99 33.69
N ALA A 603 -14.96 4.30 33.80
CA ALA A 603 -15.76 4.85 34.88
C ALA A 603 -17.25 4.89 34.62
N THR A 604 -17.65 4.94 33.34
CA THR A 604 -19.02 5.00 32.83
C THR A 604 -19.27 3.94 31.78
N ALA A 605 -20.50 3.43 31.70
CA ALA A 605 -20.90 2.49 30.65
C ALA A 605 -21.57 3.21 29.47
N PRO A 606 -21.51 2.68 28.23
CA PRO A 606 -22.30 3.18 27.11
C PRO A 606 -23.78 2.85 27.33
N ALA A 607 -24.69 3.61 26.70
CA ALA A 607 -26.12 3.26 26.67
C ALA A 607 -26.34 1.94 25.91
N LEU A 608 -27.22 1.08 26.44
CA LEU A 608 -27.62 -0.20 25.84
C LEU A 608 -29.15 -0.25 25.68
N PRO A 609 -29.72 0.46 24.67
CA PRO A 609 -31.18 0.67 24.58
C PRO A 609 -31.97 -0.55 24.10
N VAL A 610 -31.31 -1.66 23.82
CA VAL A 610 -31.91 -2.83 23.17
C VAL A 610 -32.84 -3.58 24.12
N THR A 611 -34.05 -3.85 23.68
CA THR A 611 -35.08 -4.60 24.42
C THR A 611 -35.20 -6.09 24.03
N PHE A 612 -34.69 -6.47 22.84
CA PHE A 612 -34.66 -7.83 22.34
C PHE A 612 -33.26 -8.41 22.35
N LEU A 613 -32.93 -9.15 23.40
CA LEU A 613 -31.58 -9.71 23.56
C LEU A 613 -31.38 -10.94 22.67
N ARG A 614 -30.11 -11.18 22.32
CA ARG A 614 -29.63 -12.36 21.58
C ARG A 614 -28.69 -13.20 22.45
N MET A 615 -28.39 -14.42 21.98
CA MET A 615 -27.51 -15.34 22.71
C MET A 615 -26.13 -14.67 22.93
N ASN A 616 -25.65 -14.69 24.18
CA ASN A 616 -24.35 -14.17 24.62
C ASN A 616 -24.06 -12.70 24.25
N CYS A 617 -25.07 -11.90 23.87
CA CYS A 617 -24.85 -10.55 23.29
C CYS A 617 -24.03 -9.62 24.19
N TYR A 618 -24.17 -9.70 25.52
CA TYR A 618 -23.41 -8.92 26.51
C TYR A 618 -22.63 -9.81 27.49
N GLN A 619 -22.35 -11.07 27.16
CA GLN A 619 -21.57 -11.97 28.00
C GLN A 619 -20.21 -11.34 28.30
N ARG A 620 -19.85 -11.21 29.61
CA ARG A 620 -18.59 -10.63 30.09
C ARG A 620 -18.27 -9.21 29.58
N MET A 621 -19.29 -8.43 29.13
CA MET A 621 -19.06 -7.15 28.48
C MET A 621 -18.23 -6.20 29.34
N PHE A 622 -18.48 -6.16 30.66
CA PHE A 622 -17.74 -5.32 31.63
C PHE A 622 -16.99 -6.16 32.68
N TYR A 623 -16.59 -7.38 32.36
CA TYR A 623 -15.83 -8.25 33.25
C TYR A 623 -14.57 -7.57 33.76
N ASN A 624 -14.36 -7.45 35.08
CA ASN A 624 -13.24 -6.76 35.72
C ASN A 624 -13.10 -5.27 35.36
N CYS A 625 -14.17 -4.53 35.05
CA CYS A 625 -14.16 -3.07 34.95
C CYS A 625 -14.23 -2.48 36.37
N THR A 626 -13.09 -2.44 37.07
CA THR A 626 -13.01 -2.14 38.50
C THR A 626 -13.40 -0.72 38.87
N SER A 627 -13.30 0.26 37.93
CA SER A 627 -13.68 1.67 38.18
C SER A 627 -15.14 1.97 37.82
N LEU A 628 -15.88 1.02 37.22
CA LEU A 628 -17.27 1.22 36.83
C LEU A 628 -18.16 1.33 38.07
N THR A 629 -18.84 2.49 38.25
CA THR A 629 -19.69 2.74 39.40
C THR A 629 -21.18 2.52 39.17
N THR A 630 -21.61 2.73 37.90
CA THR A 630 -23.02 2.64 37.49
C THR A 630 -23.14 1.76 36.25
N ALA A 631 -23.98 0.75 36.28
CA ALA A 631 -24.31 -0.06 35.11
C ALA A 631 -25.10 0.76 34.07
N PRO A 632 -25.03 0.40 32.78
CA PRO A 632 -25.97 0.93 31.80
C PRO A 632 -27.39 0.51 32.16
N ASP A 633 -28.38 1.27 31.71
CA ASP A 633 -29.77 0.82 31.77
C ASP A 633 -29.95 -0.47 30.95
N LEU A 634 -30.60 -1.48 31.56
CA LEU A 634 -30.90 -2.77 30.94
C LEU A 634 -32.42 -2.91 30.79
N PRO A 635 -33.02 -2.33 29.71
CA PRO A 635 -34.48 -2.21 29.55
C PRO A 635 -35.16 -3.51 29.13
N ALA A 636 -34.41 -4.52 28.69
CA ALA A 636 -34.96 -5.78 28.22
C ALA A 636 -35.74 -6.50 29.31
N THR A 637 -37.00 -6.87 29.04
CA THR A 637 -37.87 -7.58 29.98
C THR A 637 -37.75 -9.10 29.90
N VAL A 638 -37.26 -9.63 28.78
CA VAL A 638 -37.03 -11.05 28.52
C VAL A 638 -35.57 -11.33 28.27
N LEU A 639 -35.01 -12.31 28.96
CA LEU A 639 -33.61 -12.70 28.84
C LEU A 639 -33.42 -13.76 27.73
N SER A 640 -32.29 -13.71 27.06
CA SER A 640 -31.79 -14.70 26.11
C SER A 640 -30.63 -15.51 26.71
N GLN A 641 -30.36 -16.70 26.19
CA GLN A 641 -29.27 -17.57 26.66
C GLN A 641 -27.94 -16.82 26.76
N GLY A 642 -27.31 -16.88 27.93
CA GLY A 642 -25.99 -16.30 28.20
C GLY A 642 -25.90 -14.78 28.10
N CYS A 643 -27.02 -14.05 27.88
CA CYS A 643 -27.00 -12.62 27.52
C CYS A 643 -26.28 -11.76 28.55
N TYR A 644 -26.38 -12.03 29.84
CA TYR A 644 -25.72 -11.31 30.93
C TYR A 644 -24.74 -12.19 31.73
N THR A 645 -24.34 -13.36 31.23
CA THR A 645 -23.36 -14.23 31.90
C THR A 645 -22.09 -13.44 32.23
N GLU A 646 -21.73 -13.36 33.53
CA GLU A 646 -20.55 -12.66 34.05
C GLU A 646 -20.39 -11.20 33.58
N MET A 647 -21.51 -10.51 33.22
CA MET A 647 -21.46 -9.17 32.60
C MET A 647 -20.72 -8.17 33.47
N PHE A 648 -20.94 -8.16 34.78
CA PHE A 648 -20.31 -7.26 35.76
C PHE A 648 -19.40 -8.00 36.76
N TYR A 649 -18.96 -9.21 36.44
CA TYR A 649 -18.06 -9.96 37.30
C TYR A 649 -16.81 -9.16 37.63
N GLY A 650 -16.48 -8.98 38.91
CA GLY A 650 -15.29 -8.26 39.35
C GLY A 650 -15.35 -6.73 39.25
N CYS A 651 -16.52 -6.13 38.94
CA CYS A 651 -16.71 -4.68 38.93
C CYS A 651 -16.81 -4.15 40.41
N SER A 652 -15.70 -4.09 41.11
CA SER A 652 -15.65 -3.87 42.55
C SER A 652 -16.18 -2.51 43.02
N SER A 653 -16.26 -1.51 42.14
CA SER A 653 -16.84 -0.18 42.46
C SER A 653 -18.31 -0.06 42.03
N LEU A 654 -18.88 -1.05 41.34
CA LEU A 654 -20.25 -0.98 40.84
C LEU A 654 -21.25 -1.05 41.99
N ASN A 655 -22.05 0.02 42.16
CA ASN A 655 -23.01 0.17 43.25
C ASN A 655 -24.41 0.61 42.81
N TYR A 656 -24.67 0.71 41.51
CA TYR A 656 -25.98 0.96 40.93
C TYR A 656 -26.25 0.13 39.69
N ILE A 657 -27.35 -0.63 39.68
CA ILE A 657 -27.84 -1.40 38.54
C ILE A 657 -29.33 -1.15 38.38
N ARG A 658 -29.75 -0.77 37.13
CA ARG A 658 -31.15 -0.75 36.72
C ARG A 658 -31.36 -1.86 35.66
N ALA A 659 -32.07 -2.93 36.04
CA ALA A 659 -32.30 -4.08 35.17
C ALA A 659 -33.75 -4.53 35.25
N LEU A 660 -34.49 -4.39 34.14
CA LEU A 660 -35.95 -4.50 34.10
C LEU A 660 -36.48 -5.87 33.63
N PHE A 661 -35.65 -6.89 33.60
CA PHE A 661 -36.07 -8.22 33.19
C PHE A 661 -37.05 -8.86 34.18
N THR A 662 -38.11 -9.50 33.65
CA THR A 662 -39.10 -10.29 34.40
C THR A 662 -38.79 -11.79 34.39
N THR A 663 -37.91 -12.24 33.46
CA THR A 663 -37.40 -13.61 33.39
C THR A 663 -36.68 -14.00 34.68
N GLN A 664 -36.91 -15.18 35.22
CA GLN A 664 -36.23 -15.73 36.39
C GLN A 664 -34.70 -15.80 36.14
N PRO A 665 -33.88 -15.13 36.96
CA PRO A 665 -32.41 -15.24 36.89
C PRO A 665 -31.94 -16.69 37.08
N SER A 666 -30.98 -17.13 36.28
CA SER A 666 -30.46 -18.50 36.34
C SER A 666 -29.04 -18.59 35.73
N THR A 667 -28.39 -19.74 35.87
CA THR A 667 -27.12 -20.03 35.21
C THR A 667 -27.22 -19.95 33.68
N THR A 668 -28.45 -20.11 33.12
CA THR A 668 -28.66 -19.97 31.67
C THR A 668 -28.55 -18.54 31.17
N PHE A 669 -28.90 -17.52 32.00
CA PHE A 669 -29.04 -16.13 31.54
C PHE A 669 -28.05 -15.17 32.21
N THR A 670 -27.85 -15.34 33.54
CA THR A 670 -27.16 -14.39 34.45
C THR A 670 -26.12 -15.11 35.32
N GLN A 671 -25.46 -16.14 34.81
CA GLN A 671 -24.43 -16.88 35.55
C GLN A 671 -23.38 -15.90 36.11
N SER A 672 -23.23 -15.82 37.42
CA SER A 672 -22.23 -15.00 38.14
C SER A 672 -22.17 -13.53 37.70
N TRP A 673 -23.28 -12.95 37.17
CA TRP A 673 -23.28 -11.67 36.48
C TRP A 673 -22.92 -10.47 37.33
N VAL A 674 -23.16 -10.55 38.67
CA VAL A 674 -22.84 -9.51 39.64
C VAL A 674 -21.86 -10.01 40.76
N SER A 675 -21.11 -11.06 40.46
CA SER A 675 -20.10 -11.58 41.38
C SER A 675 -18.95 -10.58 41.55
N GLY A 676 -18.61 -10.19 42.80
CA GLY A 676 -17.51 -9.28 43.08
C GLY A 676 -17.81 -7.80 42.79
N VAL A 677 -19.08 -7.37 42.75
CA VAL A 677 -19.49 -5.96 42.77
C VAL A 677 -19.39 -5.36 44.17
N ALA A 678 -19.61 -4.06 44.32
CA ALA A 678 -19.56 -3.38 45.63
C ALA A 678 -20.47 -4.06 46.67
N ALA A 679 -20.04 -4.07 47.94
CA ALA A 679 -20.79 -4.73 49.03
C ALA A 679 -22.16 -4.10 49.29
N ASN A 680 -22.34 -2.81 48.97
CA ASN A 680 -23.58 -2.06 49.11
C ASN A 680 -23.89 -1.31 47.83
N GLY A 681 -25.18 -1.19 47.50
CA GLY A 681 -25.62 -0.49 46.28
C GLY A 681 -27.14 -0.46 46.16
N THR A 682 -27.61 0.02 45.02
CA THR A 682 -29.03 0.11 44.64
C THR A 682 -29.30 -0.72 43.42
N PHE A 683 -30.33 -1.57 43.49
CA PHE A 683 -30.83 -2.34 42.38
C PHE A 683 -32.26 -1.93 42.05
N VAL A 684 -32.45 -1.36 40.84
CA VAL A 684 -33.77 -1.02 40.33
C VAL A 684 -34.31 -2.21 39.55
N LYS A 685 -35.43 -2.74 39.97
CA LYS A 685 -36.05 -3.95 39.46
C LYS A 685 -37.47 -3.64 38.91
N ASN A 686 -37.88 -4.30 37.82
CA ASN A 686 -39.24 -4.19 37.30
C ASN A 686 -40.26 -4.63 38.35
N SER A 687 -41.27 -3.82 38.66
CA SER A 687 -42.33 -4.12 39.62
C SER A 687 -43.16 -5.36 39.26
N LYS A 688 -43.23 -5.74 37.98
CA LYS A 688 -43.91 -6.96 37.51
C LYS A 688 -43.03 -8.21 37.63
N ALA A 689 -41.75 -8.09 38.00
CA ALA A 689 -40.88 -9.24 38.15
C ALA A 689 -41.21 -10.03 39.46
N THR A 690 -41.68 -11.24 39.31
CA THR A 690 -42.10 -12.14 40.43
C THR A 690 -40.92 -12.85 41.11
N TRP A 691 -39.75 -12.87 40.46
CA TRP A 691 -38.57 -13.52 41.03
C TRP A 691 -37.99 -12.76 42.23
N ASN A 692 -37.51 -13.54 43.22
CA ASN A 692 -36.87 -13.00 44.41
C ASN A 692 -35.57 -13.80 44.66
N ARG A 693 -34.47 -13.32 44.05
CA ARG A 693 -33.19 -13.98 44.12
C ARG A 693 -32.09 -13.01 44.54
N ASN A 694 -31.54 -13.22 45.71
CA ASN A 694 -30.46 -12.38 46.31
C ASN A 694 -29.17 -13.23 46.31
N ASP A 695 -28.45 -13.25 45.20
CA ASP A 695 -27.16 -13.92 45.04
C ASP A 695 -26.41 -13.36 43.81
N VAL A 696 -25.29 -13.98 43.43
CA VAL A 696 -24.48 -13.60 42.27
C VAL A 696 -25.18 -13.72 40.93
N GLN A 697 -26.37 -14.31 40.87
CA GLN A 697 -27.19 -14.49 39.65
C GLN A 697 -28.42 -13.57 39.65
N GLY A 698 -28.79 -12.98 40.77
CA GLY A 698 -29.93 -12.08 40.95
C GLY A 698 -29.52 -10.70 41.36
N VAL A 699 -30.02 -10.25 42.53
CA VAL A 699 -29.61 -9.00 43.20
C VAL A 699 -28.42 -9.29 44.09
N PRO A 700 -27.34 -8.47 44.06
CA PRO A 700 -26.21 -8.68 44.99
C PRO A 700 -26.64 -8.65 46.45
N TYR A 701 -26.01 -9.44 47.31
CA TYR A 701 -26.23 -9.40 48.73
C TYR A 701 -26.02 -8.00 49.30
N GLY A 702 -26.90 -7.55 50.22
CA GLY A 702 -26.79 -6.28 50.90
C GLY A 702 -27.24 -5.03 50.11
N TRP A 703 -27.69 -5.22 48.85
CA TRP A 703 -28.16 -4.11 48.05
C TRP A 703 -29.63 -3.76 48.30
N THR A 704 -29.92 -2.46 48.26
CA THR A 704 -31.30 -1.93 48.38
C THR A 704 -32.03 -2.15 47.04
N ILE A 705 -33.25 -2.72 47.14
CA ILE A 705 -34.11 -2.97 45.97
C ILE A 705 -35.11 -1.82 45.85
N ILE A 706 -35.19 -1.21 44.66
CA ILE A 706 -36.21 -0.24 44.25
C ILE A 706 -37.06 -0.90 43.17
N LEU A 707 -38.40 -0.82 43.26
CA LEU A 707 -39.34 -1.34 42.27
C LEU A 707 -39.79 -0.19 41.34
N GLU A 708 -39.74 -0.42 40.06
CA GLU A 708 -40.15 0.53 39.01
C GLU A 708 -41.19 -0.08 38.09
#